data_230dc9dfa61687b5b8e8690f5350de33
#
_entry.id   230dc9dfa61687b5b8e8690f5350de33
#
_cell.length_a   1.000
_cell.length_b   1.000
_cell.length_c   1.000
_cell.angle_alpha   90.00
_cell.angle_beta   90.00
_cell.angle_gamma   90.00
#
_symmetry.space_group_name_H-M   'P 1'
#
loop_
_entity.id
_entity.type
_entity.pdbx_description
1 polymer ?
#
loop_
_entity_poly.entity_id
_entity_poly.type
_entity_poly.pdbx_seq_one_letter_code
_entity_poly.pdbx_strand_id
1 'polypeptide(L)'
;MKNNKIIRYGGIAALILIALYAFTFFSNDARGYVQADTSVALTQLKDKNVDEVEIDDREQRLRIKLKDEITVDEREGVKEIVAKYPARASEQVFNSVKDSGAQKYQTNVTQESFLGSMLSMLLPMLILFGVLFWLMSRMQQGAGGMFGIGGSKAKELTKDMPTNTFEDVAGADEAVDELQEIKDFLEDPTRYHDLGAKIPRGVLLYGPPGTGKTLLARAVAGEAGVPFYSISGSDFVEMFVGVGASRVRDLFKQAKENSPCIIFVDEIDAVGRQRGSGTGGGHDEREQTLNQLLVEMDGFGDREGVILIAATNRPDILDPALLRPGRFDRQIPVTNPDLAGREQILRVHAKNKPLAEEVDVAQLAKRTAGMSGADLANVLNEAALLTARIGGNVITYDALEEATDRVVGGPRRQGKIISEHEKKVTAYHEGGHTLSAWALKDIERVYKVTILARGRTGGHAMTSQEDDKGMYTRDELFSRLVFAMGGRAAEELVFGAPTTGASSDIENATKIARSMLTEYGFSPDLGTVKYGKEQGDPFSQMGGGGSIDYSDEVASKIDEQMRYLLERAHEQAYDILRNNRYYLDKLAEALLEKETLRRPDLERIFDGIEPREAFDVFPGEDDRFPRQIGYAPVKTPVELAKERGEELPKRMTLLDASRAARERRLAGEEPKGEVGFNFGQHAGDYVDPDTARELGSRPAKESKDTKPSQSAQPTQPARDTQLTQASEAADRPAVRPAARPATGGGKHHKPDAGANADAETSQWFTPGWDEKDRRKNPYAREDDKQEDN
;
A
#
# COMPACT_ATOMS: atom_id res chain seq x y z
N MET A 1 -30.91 -10.79 -43.96
CA MET A 1 -30.58 -12.23 -44.02
C MET A 1 -30.32 -12.81 -45.44
N LYS A 2 -30.18 -11.98 -46.53
CA LYS A 2 -29.91 -12.44 -47.91
C LYS A 2 -28.43 -12.60 -48.30
N ASN A 3 -27.50 -11.97 -47.60
CA ASN A 3 -26.07 -11.96 -47.97
C ASN A 3 -25.23 -13.17 -47.53
N ASN A 4 -25.75 -13.99 -46.62
CA ASN A 4 -24.98 -15.15 -46.13
C ASN A 4 -24.87 -16.31 -47.11
N LYS A 5 -25.76 -16.39 -48.09
CA LYS A 5 -25.71 -17.48 -49.10
C LYS A 5 -24.59 -17.27 -50.13
N ILE A 6 -24.39 -16.03 -50.61
CA ILE A 6 -23.33 -15.69 -51.61
C ILE A 6 -21.94 -15.95 -51.01
N ILE A 7 -21.73 -15.57 -49.77
CA ILE A 7 -20.44 -15.80 -49.06
C ILE A 7 -20.16 -17.26 -48.80
N ARG A 8 -21.19 -18.05 -48.49
CA ARG A 8 -21.09 -19.50 -48.32
C ARG A 8 -20.75 -20.21 -49.66
N TYR A 9 -21.40 -19.84 -50.74
CA TYR A 9 -21.11 -20.40 -52.07
C TYR A 9 -19.77 -19.93 -52.63
N GLY A 10 -19.33 -18.70 -52.37
CA GLY A 10 -18.02 -18.20 -52.73
C GLY A 10 -16.88 -18.93 -51.98
N GLY A 11 -17.05 -19.21 -50.73
CA GLY A 11 -16.10 -19.98 -49.91
C GLY A 11 -15.98 -21.44 -50.37
N ILE A 12 -17.12 -22.08 -50.74
CA ILE A 12 -17.14 -23.45 -51.30
C ILE A 12 -16.48 -23.48 -52.67
N ALA A 13 -16.74 -22.48 -53.55
CA ALA A 13 -16.10 -22.39 -54.86
C ALA A 13 -14.58 -22.19 -54.77
N ALA A 14 -14.10 -21.39 -53.81
CA ALA A 14 -12.66 -21.20 -53.54
C ALA A 14 -11.99 -22.50 -53.04
N LEU A 15 -12.64 -23.25 -52.16
CA LEU A 15 -12.19 -24.57 -51.71
C LEU A 15 -12.15 -25.61 -52.82
N ILE A 16 -13.10 -25.60 -53.74
CA ILE A 16 -13.13 -26.49 -54.91
C ILE A 16 -11.98 -26.11 -55.86
N LEU A 17 -11.71 -24.85 -56.11
CA LEU A 17 -10.60 -24.39 -56.92
C LEU A 17 -9.23 -24.76 -56.32
N ILE A 18 -9.06 -24.62 -55.02
CA ILE A 18 -7.87 -25.04 -54.30
C ILE A 18 -7.70 -26.57 -54.36
N ALA A 19 -8.76 -27.33 -54.22
CA ALA A 19 -8.74 -28.81 -54.35
C ALA A 19 -8.40 -29.23 -55.77
N LEU A 20 -8.95 -28.57 -56.80
CA LEU A 20 -8.63 -28.81 -58.22
C LEU A 20 -7.19 -28.47 -58.50
N TYR A 21 -6.69 -27.34 -57.99
CA TYR A 21 -5.26 -26.96 -58.15
C TYR A 21 -4.34 -27.97 -57.43
N ALA A 22 -4.66 -28.36 -56.23
CA ALA A 22 -3.92 -29.39 -55.50
C ALA A 22 -3.95 -30.71 -56.23
N PHE A 23 -5.12 -31.12 -56.81
CA PHE A 23 -5.24 -32.32 -57.57
C PHE A 23 -4.36 -32.30 -58.86
N THR A 24 -4.28 -31.18 -59.61
CA THR A 24 -3.41 -31.02 -60.73
C THR A 24 -1.92 -31.01 -60.34
N PHE A 25 -1.59 -30.55 -59.19
CA PHE A 25 -0.19 -30.53 -58.69
C PHE A 25 0.23 -31.95 -58.20
N PHE A 26 -0.68 -32.73 -57.65
CA PHE A 26 -0.40 -34.09 -57.17
C PHE A 26 -0.64 -35.18 -58.21
N SER A 27 -1.23 -34.87 -59.36
CA SER A 27 -1.50 -35.85 -60.42
C SER A 27 -0.43 -35.97 -61.48
N ASN A 28 0.73 -35.32 -61.35
CA ASN A 28 1.86 -35.42 -62.28
C ASN A 28 2.62 -36.72 -62.03
N ASP A 29 2.36 -37.63 -62.90
CA ASP A 29 3.06 -38.75 -63.52
C ASP A 29 4.38 -39.25 -62.92
N ALA A 30 4.23 -40.06 -61.91
CA ALA A 30 5.32 -40.95 -61.45
C ALA A 30 4.82 -42.37 -61.18
N ARG A 31 3.72 -42.78 -61.79
CA ARG A 31 3.16 -44.12 -61.59
C ARG A 31 3.62 -45.08 -62.71
N GLY A 32 4.72 -45.79 -62.41
CA GLY A 32 5.19 -46.89 -63.32
C GLY A 32 6.71 -47.08 -63.34
N TYR A 33 7.50 -46.03 -63.23
CA TYR A 33 8.96 -46.11 -63.36
C TYR A 33 9.61 -46.37 -61.98
N VAL A 34 10.53 -47.31 -61.90
CA VAL A 34 11.38 -47.55 -60.72
C VAL A 34 12.59 -46.66 -60.81
N GLN A 35 12.90 -45.96 -59.69
CA GLN A 35 14.10 -45.14 -59.64
C GLN A 35 15.35 -46.02 -59.60
N ALA A 36 16.30 -45.75 -60.53
CA ALA A 36 17.56 -46.46 -60.63
C ALA A 36 18.69 -45.49 -60.60
N ASP A 37 19.87 -45.94 -60.17
CA ASP A 37 21.09 -45.15 -60.25
C ASP A 37 21.47 -44.84 -61.68
N THR A 38 22.14 -43.66 -61.90
CA THR A 38 22.62 -43.22 -63.19
C THR A 38 23.55 -44.24 -63.82
N SER A 39 24.35 -44.95 -63.06
CA SER A 39 25.22 -46.00 -63.48
C SER A 39 24.51 -47.18 -64.11
N VAL A 40 23.40 -47.59 -63.45
CA VAL A 40 22.56 -48.69 -63.95
C VAL A 40 21.94 -48.29 -65.31
N ALA A 41 21.36 -47.06 -65.35
CA ALA A 41 20.77 -46.57 -66.62
C ALA A 41 21.75 -46.46 -67.73
N LEU A 42 23.02 -45.96 -67.47
CA LEU A 42 24.07 -45.89 -68.51
C LEU A 42 24.59 -47.27 -68.89
N THR A 43 24.61 -48.26 -68.06
CA THR A 43 24.96 -49.64 -68.34
C THR A 43 23.96 -50.25 -69.27
N GLN A 44 22.64 -50.09 -68.99
CA GLN A 44 21.57 -50.58 -69.84
C GLN A 44 21.60 -49.96 -71.29
N LEU A 45 21.95 -48.64 -71.40
CA LEU A 45 22.12 -47.96 -72.67
C LEU A 45 23.29 -48.55 -73.44
N LYS A 46 24.42 -48.84 -72.78
CA LYS A 46 25.61 -49.44 -73.38
C LYS A 46 25.38 -50.88 -73.79
N ASP A 47 24.67 -51.65 -73.04
CA ASP A 47 24.36 -53.06 -73.27
C ASP A 47 23.25 -53.20 -74.32
N LYS A 48 22.70 -52.12 -74.88
CA LYS A 48 21.63 -52.08 -75.85
C LYS A 48 20.33 -52.77 -75.44
N ASN A 49 20.12 -52.88 -74.10
CA ASN A 49 18.87 -53.44 -73.51
C ASN A 49 17.77 -52.38 -73.36
N VAL A 50 17.58 -51.59 -74.37
CA VAL A 50 16.70 -50.41 -74.31
C VAL A 50 15.70 -50.44 -75.47
N ASP A 51 14.40 -50.29 -75.18
CA ASP A 51 13.37 -50.23 -76.21
C ASP A 51 12.94 -48.80 -76.50
N GLU A 52 12.48 -48.04 -75.49
CA GLU A 52 12.15 -46.63 -75.63
C GLU A 52 12.90 -45.80 -74.55
N VAL A 53 13.33 -44.59 -74.98
CA VAL A 53 13.98 -43.61 -74.02
C VAL A 53 13.33 -42.25 -74.15
N GLU A 54 12.94 -41.69 -73.03
CA GLU A 54 12.49 -40.32 -72.93
C GLU A 54 13.51 -39.52 -72.11
N ILE A 55 14.05 -38.46 -72.67
CA ILE A 55 14.97 -37.54 -72.05
C ILE A 55 14.18 -36.31 -71.68
N ASP A 56 14.06 -36.06 -70.36
CA ASP A 56 13.53 -34.80 -69.87
C ASP A 56 14.69 -33.88 -69.47
N ASP A 57 14.99 -32.93 -70.27
CA ASP A 57 16.13 -32.04 -70.04
C ASP A 57 15.89 -31.00 -69.01
N ARG A 58 14.61 -30.71 -68.73
CA ARG A 58 14.21 -29.79 -67.64
C ARG A 58 14.37 -30.40 -66.29
N GLU A 59 13.89 -31.59 -66.07
CA GLU A 59 13.98 -32.25 -64.76
C GLU A 59 15.25 -33.10 -64.65
N GLN A 60 16.10 -33.10 -65.77
CA GLN A 60 17.32 -33.88 -65.81
C GLN A 60 17.08 -35.35 -65.47
N ARG A 61 16.02 -35.88 -66.05
CA ARG A 61 15.61 -37.28 -65.89
C ARG A 61 15.67 -38.03 -67.23
N LEU A 62 16.09 -39.22 -67.07
CA LEU A 62 16.15 -40.21 -68.19
C LEU A 62 15.18 -41.33 -67.81
N ARG A 63 14.10 -41.46 -68.59
CA ARG A 63 13.14 -42.56 -68.46
C ARG A 63 13.49 -43.61 -69.55
N ILE A 64 13.72 -44.84 -69.16
CA ILE A 64 14.08 -45.95 -70.06
C ILE A 64 13.09 -47.09 -69.87
N LYS A 65 12.57 -47.57 -71.00
CA LYS A 65 11.90 -48.88 -71.07
C LYS A 65 12.93 -49.88 -71.62
N LEU A 66 13.05 -50.98 -70.92
CA LEU A 66 13.99 -52.02 -71.13
C LEU A 66 13.38 -53.13 -72.02
N LYS A 67 14.19 -53.84 -72.83
CA LYS A 67 13.78 -55.03 -73.62
C LYS A 67 13.68 -56.24 -72.67
N ASP A 68 14.67 -56.42 -71.80
CA ASP A 68 14.77 -57.52 -70.87
C ASP A 68 14.62 -56.98 -69.48
N GLU A 69 14.04 -57.78 -68.61
CA GLU A 69 13.82 -57.41 -67.22
C GLU A 69 15.15 -57.39 -66.47
N ILE A 70 15.31 -56.41 -65.57
CA ILE A 70 16.49 -56.32 -64.71
C ILE A 70 16.09 -56.25 -63.24
N THR A 71 17.05 -56.53 -62.38
CA THR A 71 16.85 -56.31 -60.87
C THR A 71 17.46 -54.99 -60.53
N VAL A 72 16.67 -54.13 -59.90
CA VAL A 72 17.12 -52.82 -59.44
C VAL A 72 16.74 -52.73 -57.95
N ASP A 73 17.66 -52.46 -57.02
CA ASP A 73 17.46 -52.31 -55.61
C ASP A 73 16.54 -53.38 -54.99
N GLU A 74 16.85 -54.66 -55.12
CA GLU A 74 16.09 -55.84 -54.64
C GLU A 74 14.73 -56.06 -55.30
N ARG A 75 14.34 -55.32 -56.34
CA ARG A 75 13.14 -55.59 -57.18
C ARG A 75 13.48 -56.33 -58.44
N GLU A 76 12.95 -57.50 -58.52
CA GLU A 76 13.11 -58.33 -59.75
C GLU A 76 12.00 -58.00 -60.75
N GLY A 77 12.31 -58.15 -62.03
CA GLY A 77 11.33 -58.00 -63.12
C GLY A 77 11.06 -56.56 -63.53
N VAL A 78 11.98 -55.62 -63.33
CA VAL A 78 11.77 -54.22 -63.67
C VAL A 78 12.06 -53.98 -65.15
N LYS A 79 11.00 -53.43 -65.82
CA LYS A 79 11.08 -53.04 -67.25
C LYS A 79 11.13 -51.55 -67.50
N GLU A 80 10.73 -50.72 -66.48
CA GLU A 80 10.68 -49.28 -66.62
C GLU A 80 11.51 -48.62 -65.51
N ILE A 81 12.58 -47.94 -65.87
CA ILE A 81 13.47 -47.27 -64.96
C ILE A 81 13.54 -45.76 -65.20
N VAL A 82 13.74 -44.98 -64.15
CA VAL A 82 14.00 -43.53 -64.21
C VAL A 82 15.30 -43.23 -63.45
N ALA A 83 16.22 -42.55 -64.10
CA ALA A 83 17.50 -42.10 -63.56
C ALA A 83 17.66 -40.61 -63.71
N LYS A 84 18.31 -39.93 -62.68
CA LYS A 84 18.66 -38.55 -62.81
C LYS A 84 20.09 -38.38 -63.32
N TYR A 85 20.37 -37.34 -64.08
CA TYR A 85 21.70 -37.03 -64.55
C TYR A 85 22.05 -35.55 -64.30
N PRO A 86 23.33 -35.16 -64.07
CA PRO A 86 23.70 -33.80 -63.93
C PRO A 86 23.59 -32.99 -65.22
N ALA A 87 23.18 -31.70 -65.12
CA ALA A 87 23.00 -30.84 -66.31
C ALA A 87 24.22 -30.79 -67.29
N ARG A 88 25.42 -30.94 -66.75
CA ARG A 88 26.65 -30.94 -67.56
C ARG A 88 26.88 -32.24 -68.37
N ALA A 89 26.08 -33.27 -68.04
CA ALA A 89 26.19 -34.57 -68.78
C ALA A 89 25.10 -34.73 -69.81
N SER A 90 24.24 -33.75 -70.11
CA SER A 90 23.12 -33.84 -71.09
C SER A 90 23.60 -34.27 -72.49
N GLU A 91 24.69 -33.72 -72.96
CA GLU A 91 25.26 -34.06 -74.21
C GLU A 91 25.81 -35.50 -74.24
N GLN A 92 26.47 -35.93 -73.17
CA GLN A 92 27.00 -37.33 -73.05
C GLN A 92 25.83 -38.34 -72.94
N VAL A 93 24.80 -38.01 -72.23
CA VAL A 93 23.60 -38.81 -72.04
C VAL A 93 22.89 -38.94 -73.41
N PHE A 94 22.71 -37.80 -74.09
CA PHE A 94 22.09 -37.81 -75.43
C PHE A 94 22.90 -38.68 -76.43
N ASN A 95 24.21 -38.61 -76.44
CA ASN A 95 25.04 -39.42 -77.22
C ASN A 95 24.93 -40.92 -76.85
N SER A 96 24.92 -41.25 -75.62
CA SER A 96 24.73 -42.58 -75.04
C SER A 96 23.37 -43.16 -75.45
N VAL A 97 22.31 -42.37 -75.45
CA VAL A 97 20.96 -42.76 -75.89
C VAL A 97 20.93 -43.01 -77.41
N LYS A 98 21.60 -42.17 -78.23
CA LYS A 98 21.71 -42.32 -79.67
C LYS A 98 22.49 -43.61 -80.03
N ASP A 99 23.51 -43.95 -79.26
CA ASP A 99 24.34 -45.13 -79.53
C ASP A 99 23.74 -46.43 -78.96
N SER A 100 22.72 -46.30 -78.11
CA SER A 100 22.06 -47.46 -77.46
C SER A 100 21.22 -48.35 -78.35
N GLY A 101 20.92 -47.91 -79.62
CA GLY A 101 20.08 -48.65 -80.53
C GLY A 101 18.59 -48.78 -80.08
N ALA A 102 18.09 -47.82 -79.24
CA ALA A 102 16.69 -47.73 -78.86
C ALA A 102 15.80 -47.58 -80.13
N GLN A 103 14.66 -48.29 -80.16
CA GLN A 103 13.69 -48.23 -81.22
C GLN A 103 13.10 -46.83 -81.39
N LYS A 104 12.94 -46.15 -80.29
CA LYS A 104 12.33 -44.82 -80.21
C LYS A 104 12.96 -44.00 -79.06
N TYR A 105 13.42 -42.82 -79.39
CA TYR A 105 13.80 -41.87 -78.30
C TYR A 105 13.20 -40.51 -78.56
N GLN A 106 12.75 -39.86 -77.45
CA GLN A 106 12.10 -38.53 -77.47
C GLN A 106 12.76 -37.64 -76.48
N THR A 107 13.04 -36.38 -76.90
CA THR A 107 13.53 -35.34 -75.93
C THR A 107 12.42 -34.35 -75.68
N ASN A 108 12.01 -34.24 -74.48
CA ASN A 108 11.06 -33.22 -74.02
C ASN A 108 11.79 -31.92 -73.66
N VAL A 109 11.72 -30.97 -74.61
CA VAL A 109 12.22 -29.60 -74.45
C VAL A 109 10.96 -28.71 -74.31
N THR A 110 10.50 -28.49 -73.08
CA THR A 110 9.36 -27.59 -72.84
C THR A 110 9.84 -26.17 -72.88
N GLN A 111 9.45 -25.34 -73.82
CA GLN A 111 9.58 -23.90 -73.82
C GLN A 111 8.64 -23.34 -72.75
N GLU A 112 9.21 -22.65 -71.79
CA GLU A 112 8.38 -21.95 -70.75
C GLU A 112 7.50 -20.91 -71.44
N SER A 113 6.22 -21.07 -71.35
CA SER A 113 5.30 -19.99 -71.67
C SER A 113 5.41 -18.94 -70.56
N PHE A 114 5.90 -17.72 -70.94
CA PHE A 114 6.02 -16.56 -70.02
C PHE A 114 4.72 -16.29 -69.30
N LEU A 115 3.58 -16.50 -69.91
CA LEU A 115 2.25 -16.38 -69.34
C LEU A 115 1.95 -17.50 -68.28
N GLY A 116 2.45 -18.72 -68.52
CA GLY A 116 2.27 -19.81 -67.54
C GLY A 116 3.09 -19.61 -66.25
N SER A 117 4.35 -19.19 -66.39
CA SER A 117 5.19 -18.90 -65.21
C SER A 117 4.73 -17.66 -64.46
N MET A 118 4.26 -16.62 -65.15
CA MET A 118 3.67 -15.44 -64.53
C MET A 118 2.35 -15.79 -63.74
N LEU A 119 1.52 -16.63 -64.31
CA LEU A 119 0.27 -17.06 -63.71
C LEU A 119 0.50 -17.97 -62.48
N SER A 120 1.48 -18.89 -62.55
CA SER A 120 1.87 -19.75 -61.44
C SER A 120 2.44 -18.99 -60.25
N MET A 121 3.10 -17.84 -60.48
CA MET A 121 3.63 -16.98 -59.43
C MET A 121 2.57 -16.01 -58.85
N LEU A 122 1.72 -15.46 -59.69
CA LEU A 122 0.71 -14.45 -59.29
C LEU A 122 -0.55 -15.08 -58.68
N LEU A 123 -0.96 -16.28 -59.10
CA LEU A 123 -2.18 -16.93 -58.63
C LEU A 123 -2.15 -17.24 -57.13
N PRO A 124 -1.10 -17.82 -56.52
CA PRO A 124 -0.97 -18.05 -55.10
C PRO A 124 -0.99 -16.72 -54.31
N MET A 125 -0.35 -15.68 -54.87
CA MET A 125 -0.32 -14.36 -54.22
C MET A 125 -1.70 -13.69 -54.25
N LEU A 126 -2.45 -13.77 -55.34
CA LEU A 126 -3.83 -13.30 -55.44
C LEU A 126 -4.78 -14.05 -54.51
N ILE A 127 -4.61 -15.37 -54.38
CA ILE A 127 -5.37 -16.18 -53.45
C ILE A 127 -5.06 -15.77 -52.01
N LEU A 128 -3.76 -15.60 -51.68
CA LEU A 128 -3.35 -15.13 -50.34
C LEU A 128 -3.90 -13.74 -50.03
N PHE A 129 -3.81 -12.78 -50.97
CA PHE A 129 -4.43 -11.45 -50.82
C PHE A 129 -5.96 -11.54 -50.70
N GLY A 130 -6.59 -12.39 -51.46
CA GLY A 130 -8.05 -12.61 -51.38
C GLY A 130 -8.47 -13.18 -50.02
N VAL A 131 -7.71 -14.14 -49.49
CA VAL A 131 -7.93 -14.72 -48.17
C VAL A 131 -7.65 -13.70 -47.07
N LEU A 132 -6.58 -12.94 -47.16
CA LEU A 132 -6.24 -11.85 -46.24
C LEU A 132 -7.29 -10.74 -46.27
N PHE A 133 -7.73 -10.32 -47.43
CA PHE A 133 -8.79 -9.34 -47.63
C PHE A 133 -10.13 -9.85 -47.09
N TRP A 134 -10.47 -11.13 -47.31
CA TRP A 134 -11.65 -11.76 -46.73
C TRP A 134 -11.55 -11.87 -45.21
N LEU A 135 -10.38 -12.25 -44.68
CA LEU A 135 -10.12 -12.29 -43.25
C LEU A 135 -10.23 -10.87 -42.63
N MET A 136 -9.65 -9.87 -43.28
CA MET A 136 -9.73 -8.46 -42.90
C MET A 136 -11.18 -7.93 -42.98
N SER A 137 -11.92 -8.26 -44.03
CA SER A 137 -13.32 -7.85 -44.16
C SER A 137 -14.22 -8.55 -43.12
N ARG A 138 -13.88 -9.78 -42.75
CA ARG A 138 -14.58 -10.51 -41.68
C ARG A 138 -14.17 -10.00 -40.29
N MET A 139 -12.92 -9.61 -40.09
CA MET A 139 -12.48 -8.85 -38.90
C MET A 139 -13.17 -7.49 -38.84
N GLN A 140 -13.38 -6.80 -39.94
CA GLN A 140 -14.06 -5.51 -40.02
C GLN A 140 -15.58 -5.61 -39.76
N GLN A 141 -16.25 -6.71 -40.11
CA GLN A 141 -17.64 -6.98 -39.70
C GLN A 141 -17.77 -7.51 -38.26
N GLY A 142 -16.69 -8.06 -37.68
CA GLY A 142 -16.55 -8.38 -36.25
C GLY A 142 -15.90 -7.26 -35.46
N ALA A 143 -15.22 -6.32 -36.09
CA ALA A 143 -14.46 -5.22 -35.47
C ALA A 143 -15.34 -4.03 -35.03
N GLY A 144 -16.62 -4.01 -35.39
CA GLY A 144 -17.60 -3.20 -34.64
C GLY A 144 -17.68 -3.58 -33.16
N GLY A 145 -17.16 -4.77 -32.78
CA GLY A 145 -16.95 -5.20 -31.41
C GLY A 145 -15.50 -5.07 -30.90
N MET A 146 -14.48 -4.90 -31.75
CA MET A 146 -13.07 -4.89 -31.33
C MET A 146 -12.47 -3.46 -31.29
N PHE A 147 -13.04 -2.49 -31.99
CA PHE A 147 -12.86 -1.05 -31.74
C PHE A 147 -13.88 -0.50 -30.74
N GLY A 148 -14.85 -1.30 -30.29
CA GLY A 148 -15.65 -1.12 -29.10
C GLY A 148 -14.93 -1.53 -27.81
N ILE A 149 -13.58 -1.75 -27.82
CA ILE A 149 -12.75 -1.83 -26.61
C ILE A 149 -12.69 -0.49 -25.88
N GLY A 150 -13.10 0.60 -26.52
CA GLY A 150 -13.32 1.91 -25.86
C GLY A 150 -14.77 2.11 -25.36
N GLY A 151 -15.72 1.26 -25.74
CA GLY A 151 -17.02 1.16 -25.10
C GLY A 151 -16.86 0.16 -23.97
N SER A 152 -16.48 0.61 -22.78
CA SER A 152 -16.63 -0.11 -21.54
C SER A 152 -17.99 -0.79 -21.59
N LYS A 153 -18.02 -2.15 -21.55
CA LYS A 153 -19.03 -2.79 -20.73
C LYS A 153 -18.64 -2.39 -19.30
N ALA A 154 -18.82 -1.11 -18.97
CA ALA A 154 -18.94 -0.69 -17.62
C ALA A 154 -19.96 -1.70 -17.05
N LYS A 155 -19.56 -2.54 -16.10
CA LYS A 155 -20.49 -3.04 -15.10
C LYS A 155 -21.33 -1.83 -14.83
N GLU A 156 -22.66 -1.89 -15.11
CA GLU A 156 -23.56 -0.83 -14.67
C GLU A 156 -23.12 -0.54 -13.25
N LEU A 157 -22.55 0.65 -13.05
CA LEU A 157 -22.10 1.08 -11.75
C LEU A 157 -23.35 0.96 -10.91
N THR A 158 -23.30 0.07 -9.95
CA THR A 158 -24.49 -0.32 -9.20
C THR A 158 -24.97 0.93 -8.51
N LYS A 159 -26.13 1.44 -8.96
CA LYS A 159 -26.84 2.52 -8.31
C LYS A 159 -27.32 1.95 -6.98
N ASP A 160 -26.46 2.00 -5.96
CA ASP A 160 -26.80 1.61 -4.62
C ASP A 160 -27.58 2.77 -3.96
N MET A 161 -28.64 2.40 -3.30
CA MET A 161 -29.29 3.26 -2.31
C MET A 161 -28.92 2.66 -0.95
N PRO A 162 -27.84 3.14 -0.32
CA PRO A 162 -27.41 2.58 0.95
C PRO A 162 -28.46 2.86 2.02
N THR A 163 -28.69 1.86 2.85
CA THR A 163 -29.57 1.94 4.03
C THR A 163 -28.82 2.32 5.30
N ASN A 164 -27.48 2.45 5.21
CA ASN A 164 -26.66 2.86 6.31
C ASN A 164 -26.93 4.33 6.68
N THR A 165 -26.99 4.60 7.97
CA THR A 165 -27.17 5.94 8.53
C THR A 165 -25.98 6.29 9.43
N PHE A 166 -25.92 7.53 9.92
CA PHE A 166 -24.91 7.90 10.92
C PHE A 166 -25.08 7.15 12.26
N GLU A 167 -26.23 6.53 12.53
CA GLU A 167 -26.43 5.67 13.69
C GLU A 167 -25.65 4.35 13.62
N ASP A 168 -25.29 3.92 12.41
CA ASP A 168 -24.45 2.73 12.16
C ASP A 168 -22.94 3.03 12.31
N VAL A 169 -22.59 4.33 12.37
CA VAL A 169 -21.22 4.80 12.55
C VAL A 169 -20.99 5.12 14.02
N ALA A 170 -19.96 4.53 14.58
CA ALA A 170 -19.56 4.77 15.96
C ALA A 170 -18.06 5.07 16.03
N GLY A 171 -17.66 5.91 17.00
CA GLY A 171 -16.26 6.22 17.29
C GLY A 171 -15.55 7.05 16.21
N ALA A 172 -16.29 7.87 15.47
CA ALA A 172 -15.77 8.82 14.50
C ALA A 172 -16.62 10.10 14.51
N ASP A 173 -16.94 10.60 15.69
CA ASP A 173 -17.91 11.68 15.91
C ASP A 173 -17.48 12.95 15.16
N GLU A 174 -16.19 13.33 15.17
CA GLU A 174 -15.68 14.51 14.47
C GLU A 174 -15.82 14.37 12.95
N ALA A 175 -15.59 13.16 12.41
CA ALA A 175 -15.76 12.92 10.98
C ALA A 175 -17.25 12.94 10.57
N VAL A 176 -18.13 12.48 11.44
CA VAL A 176 -19.59 12.55 11.27
C VAL A 176 -20.06 14.01 11.29
N ASP A 177 -19.60 14.82 12.24
CA ASP A 177 -19.93 16.25 12.33
C ASP A 177 -19.54 17.00 11.04
N GLU A 178 -18.35 16.79 10.52
CA GLU A 178 -17.88 17.37 9.26
C GLU A 178 -18.71 16.91 8.04
N LEU A 179 -19.15 15.65 8.05
CA LEU A 179 -19.96 15.09 6.97
C LEU A 179 -21.44 15.46 7.06
N GLN A 180 -21.91 15.86 8.25
CA GLN A 180 -23.27 16.34 8.45
C GLN A 180 -23.58 17.57 7.59
N GLU A 181 -22.61 18.49 7.43
CA GLU A 181 -22.76 19.65 6.54
C GLU A 181 -22.97 19.23 5.08
N ILE A 182 -22.29 18.18 4.65
CA ILE A 182 -22.43 17.62 3.29
C ILE A 182 -23.83 17.05 3.10
N LYS A 183 -24.30 16.29 4.08
CA LYS A 183 -25.65 15.70 4.11
C LYS A 183 -26.72 16.80 4.08
N ASP A 184 -26.61 17.81 4.96
CA ASP A 184 -27.59 18.92 5.04
C ASP A 184 -27.65 19.71 3.73
N PHE A 185 -26.51 19.87 3.03
CA PHE A 185 -26.49 20.48 1.71
C PHE A 185 -27.22 19.62 0.66
N LEU A 186 -26.97 18.30 0.65
CA LEU A 186 -27.63 17.41 -0.32
C LEU A 186 -29.14 17.37 -0.12
N GLU A 187 -29.63 17.57 1.12
CA GLU A 187 -31.06 17.66 1.45
C GLU A 187 -31.67 19.03 1.06
N ASP A 188 -31.00 20.14 1.42
CA ASP A 188 -31.47 21.50 1.17
C ASP A 188 -30.34 22.45 0.73
N PRO A 189 -30.00 22.45 -0.56
CA PRO A 189 -28.95 23.31 -1.11
C PRO A 189 -29.30 24.79 -1.09
N THR A 190 -30.62 25.16 -1.03
CA THR A 190 -31.08 26.54 -1.17
C THR A 190 -30.56 27.44 -0.08
N ARG A 191 -30.58 26.96 1.16
CA ARG A 191 -30.10 27.67 2.34
C ARG A 191 -28.65 28.13 2.24
N TYR A 192 -27.79 27.26 1.69
CA TYR A 192 -26.37 27.55 1.52
C TYR A 192 -26.14 28.57 0.40
N HIS A 193 -26.93 28.47 -0.67
CA HIS A 193 -26.87 29.43 -1.77
C HIS A 193 -27.32 30.83 -1.35
N ASP A 194 -28.36 30.95 -0.52
CA ASP A 194 -28.89 32.22 -0.02
C ASP A 194 -27.88 32.96 0.86
N LEU A 195 -27.01 32.19 1.58
CA LEU A 195 -25.92 32.74 2.35
C LEU A 195 -24.64 32.99 1.53
N GLY A 196 -24.63 32.63 0.24
CA GLY A 196 -23.47 32.75 -0.63
C GLY A 196 -22.34 31.74 -0.31
N ALA A 197 -22.66 30.68 0.46
CA ALA A 197 -21.69 29.63 0.79
C ALA A 197 -21.36 28.78 -0.43
N LYS A 198 -20.06 28.50 -0.62
CA LYS A 198 -19.56 27.55 -1.62
C LYS A 198 -19.38 26.19 -0.98
N ILE A 199 -19.98 25.21 -1.58
CA ILE A 199 -19.91 23.84 -1.09
C ILE A 199 -18.65 23.16 -1.60
N PRO A 200 -18.03 22.30 -0.79
CA PRO A 200 -16.90 21.51 -1.23
C PRO A 200 -17.33 20.55 -2.34
N ARG A 201 -16.59 20.57 -3.46
CA ARG A 201 -16.81 19.66 -4.59
C ARG A 201 -16.32 18.27 -4.31
N GLY A 202 -15.30 18.17 -3.46
CA GLY A 202 -14.69 16.90 -3.06
C GLY A 202 -14.31 16.86 -1.59
N VAL A 203 -14.49 15.68 -1.02
CA VAL A 203 -14.11 15.34 0.36
C VAL A 203 -13.14 14.19 0.31
N LEU A 204 -11.99 14.33 0.96
CA LEU A 204 -11.00 13.26 1.11
C LEU A 204 -11.06 12.70 2.54
N LEU A 205 -11.46 11.44 2.66
CA LEU A 205 -11.37 10.68 3.91
C LEU A 205 -10.01 9.97 3.95
N TYR A 206 -9.19 10.26 4.94
CA TYR A 206 -7.86 9.65 5.04
C TYR A 206 -7.57 9.14 6.44
N GLY A 207 -6.73 8.10 6.55
CA GLY A 207 -6.33 7.52 7.83
C GLY A 207 -6.03 6.03 7.73
N PRO A 208 -5.74 5.36 8.86
CA PRO A 208 -5.41 3.95 8.90
C PRO A 208 -6.47 3.05 8.26
N PRO A 209 -6.10 1.86 7.77
CA PRO A 209 -7.08 0.90 7.25
C PRO A 209 -8.02 0.41 8.37
N GLY A 210 -9.26 0.09 8.01
CA GLY A 210 -10.24 -0.46 8.96
C GLY A 210 -10.94 0.56 9.85
N THR A 211 -10.72 1.86 9.68
CA THR A 211 -11.35 2.92 10.48
C THR A 211 -12.77 3.30 10.05
N GLY A 212 -13.31 2.66 8.99
CA GLY A 212 -14.70 2.88 8.58
C GLY A 212 -14.92 3.94 7.50
N LYS A 213 -13.88 4.38 6.77
CA LYS A 213 -13.97 5.41 5.70
C LYS A 213 -15.06 5.12 4.68
N THR A 214 -15.14 3.91 4.18
CA THR A 214 -16.16 3.46 3.22
C THR A 214 -17.56 3.43 3.84
N LEU A 215 -17.66 3.06 5.13
CA LEU A 215 -18.93 3.08 5.87
C LEU A 215 -19.43 4.52 6.07
N LEU A 216 -18.55 5.45 6.43
CA LEU A 216 -18.87 6.88 6.55
C LEU A 216 -19.44 7.44 5.24
N ALA A 217 -18.78 7.19 4.10
CA ALA A 217 -19.26 7.64 2.81
C ALA A 217 -20.64 7.08 2.44
N ARG A 218 -20.90 5.80 2.78
CA ARG A 218 -22.22 5.17 2.59
C ARG A 218 -23.27 5.74 3.52
N ALA A 219 -22.89 6.06 4.77
CA ALA A 219 -23.80 6.65 5.75
C ALA A 219 -24.27 8.04 5.31
N VAL A 220 -23.38 8.88 4.76
CA VAL A 220 -23.77 10.18 4.21
C VAL A 220 -24.83 10.03 3.12
N ALA A 221 -24.63 9.10 2.19
CA ALA A 221 -25.55 8.88 1.07
C ALA A 221 -26.91 8.32 1.56
N GLY A 222 -26.88 7.40 2.52
CA GLY A 222 -28.10 6.81 3.08
C GLY A 222 -28.88 7.82 3.92
N GLU A 223 -28.20 8.63 4.72
CA GLU A 223 -28.82 9.68 5.52
C GLU A 223 -29.44 10.78 4.63
N ALA A 224 -28.74 11.21 3.56
CA ALA A 224 -29.24 12.17 2.58
C ALA A 224 -30.27 11.59 1.61
N GLY A 225 -30.45 10.27 1.55
CA GLY A 225 -31.37 9.60 0.62
C GLY A 225 -31.00 9.75 -0.84
N VAL A 226 -29.70 9.90 -1.17
CA VAL A 226 -29.21 10.13 -2.53
C VAL A 226 -28.52 8.88 -3.12
N PRO A 227 -28.49 8.74 -4.46
CA PRO A 227 -27.76 7.68 -5.13
C PRO A 227 -26.26 7.70 -4.79
N PHE A 228 -25.69 6.51 -4.65
CA PHE A 228 -24.29 6.27 -4.30
C PHE A 228 -23.60 5.45 -5.41
N TYR A 229 -22.59 6.03 -6.05
CA TYR A 229 -21.79 5.41 -7.08
C TYR A 229 -20.42 5.07 -6.52
N SER A 230 -20.16 3.79 -6.25
CA SER A 230 -18.89 3.32 -5.67
C SER A 230 -18.00 2.69 -6.74
N ILE A 231 -16.74 3.10 -6.74
CA ILE A 231 -15.70 2.54 -7.59
C ILE A 231 -14.38 2.48 -6.82
N SER A 232 -13.53 1.48 -7.09
CA SER A 232 -12.16 1.48 -6.59
C SER A 232 -11.23 2.25 -7.51
N GLY A 233 -10.27 3.01 -6.95
CA GLY A 233 -9.22 3.66 -7.72
C GLY A 233 -8.44 2.67 -8.60
N SER A 234 -8.31 1.41 -8.16
CA SER A 234 -7.70 0.34 -8.93
C SER A 234 -8.46 -0.02 -10.21
N ASP A 235 -9.79 0.17 -10.25
CA ASP A 235 -10.63 -0.08 -11.43
C ASP A 235 -10.36 0.90 -12.58
N PHE A 236 -9.72 2.02 -12.28
CA PHE A 236 -9.30 2.99 -13.29
C PHE A 236 -7.94 2.68 -13.92
N VAL A 237 -7.15 1.77 -13.29
CA VAL A 237 -5.82 1.40 -13.78
C VAL A 237 -5.95 0.20 -14.72
N GLU A 238 -5.75 0.44 -16.00
CA GLU A 238 -5.84 -0.58 -17.04
C GLU A 238 -4.52 -0.67 -17.84
N MET A 239 -4.34 -1.76 -18.58
CA MET A 239 -3.15 -1.94 -19.43
C MET A 239 -3.19 -1.11 -20.71
N PHE A 240 -4.38 -0.65 -21.13
CA PHE A 240 -4.56 0.10 -22.37
C PHE A 240 -4.75 1.59 -22.10
N VAL A 241 -3.92 2.40 -22.71
CA VAL A 241 -3.95 3.86 -22.57
C VAL A 241 -5.31 4.43 -22.97
N GLY A 242 -5.90 5.26 -22.10
CA GLY A 242 -7.16 5.98 -22.33
C GLY A 242 -8.44 5.27 -21.89
N VAL A 243 -8.38 3.99 -21.48
CA VAL A 243 -9.55 3.27 -20.97
C VAL A 243 -9.97 3.80 -19.60
N GLY A 244 -9.03 4.01 -18.68
CA GLY A 244 -9.28 4.61 -17.38
C GLY A 244 -9.90 6.00 -17.48
N ALA A 245 -9.35 6.86 -18.33
CA ALA A 245 -9.91 8.18 -18.59
C ALA A 245 -11.34 8.13 -19.18
N SER A 246 -11.66 7.12 -19.99
CA SER A 246 -13.03 6.94 -20.49
C SER A 246 -13.98 6.52 -19.37
N ARG A 247 -13.56 5.63 -18.47
CA ARG A 247 -14.38 5.22 -17.30
C ARG A 247 -14.66 6.40 -16.37
N VAL A 248 -13.68 7.26 -16.13
CA VAL A 248 -13.88 8.49 -15.36
C VAL A 248 -14.98 9.33 -16.00
N ARG A 249 -14.89 9.62 -17.31
CA ARG A 249 -15.93 10.42 -18.02
C ARG A 249 -17.31 9.78 -17.95
N ASP A 250 -17.41 8.47 -18.14
CA ASP A 250 -18.68 7.74 -18.10
C ASP A 250 -19.30 7.77 -16.70
N LEU A 251 -18.49 7.61 -15.63
CA LEU A 251 -18.93 7.72 -14.25
C LEU A 251 -19.50 9.10 -13.94
N PHE A 252 -18.74 10.16 -14.26
CA PHE A 252 -19.16 11.53 -14.00
C PHE A 252 -20.39 11.93 -14.81
N LYS A 253 -20.51 11.45 -16.06
CA LYS A 253 -21.71 11.63 -16.87
C LYS A 253 -22.94 10.98 -16.24
N GLN A 254 -22.83 9.73 -15.77
CA GLN A 254 -23.91 9.01 -15.09
C GLN A 254 -24.33 9.73 -13.79
N ALA A 255 -23.35 10.22 -13.04
CA ALA A 255 -23.60 10.97 -11.82
C ALA A 255 -24.36 12.29 -12.10
N LYS A 256 -23.94 13.05 -13.12
CA LYS A 256 -24.63 14.29 -13.54
C LYS A 256 -26.07 14.05 -13.99
N GLU A 257 -26.32 12.93 -14.67
CA GLU A 257 -27.67 12.54 -15.11
C GLU A 257 -28.60 12.15 -13.93
N ASN A 258 -28.01 11.74 -12.77
CA ASN A 258 -28.74 11.30 -11.58
C ASN A 258 -28.53 12.20 -10.35
N SER A 259 -28.21 13.45 -10.56
CA SER A 259 -28.04 14.45 -9.49
C SER A 259 -29.37 14.73 -8.74
N PRO A 260 -29.36 14.94 -7.38
CA PRO A 260 -28.20 14.91 -6.50
C PRO A 260 -27.70 13.49 -6.22
N CYS A 261 -26.36 13.31 -6.14
CA CYS A 261 -25.75 12.02 -5.88
C CYS A 261 -24.33 12.14 -5.29
N ILE A 262 -23.83 11.04 -4.75
CA ILE A 262 -22.45 10.91 -4.26
C ILE A 262 -21.68 9.94 -5.17
N ILE A 263 -20.50 10.37 -5.62
CA ILE A 263 -19.49 9.51 -6.23
C ILE A 263 -18.50 9.16 -5.12
N PHE A 264 -18.25 7.88 -4.90
CA PHE A 264 -17.25 7.40 -3.95
C PHE A 264 -16.12 6.67 -4.67
N VAL A 265 -14.89 7.13 -4.46
CA VAL A 265 -13.69 6.51 -4.99
C VAL A 265 -12.87 5.96 -3.83
N ASP A 266 -12.87 4.65 -3.65
CA ASP A 266 -12.02 4.00 -2.65
C ASP A 266 -10.60 3.82 -3.21
N GLU A 267 -9.59 3.80 -2.33
CA GLU A 267 -8.19 3.63 -2.71
C GLU A 267 -7.74 4.62 -3.81
N ILE A 268 -8.08 5.90 -3.65
CA ILE A 268 -7.76 6.93 -4.66
C ILE A 268 -6.26 7.03 -4.96
N ASP A 269 -5.41 6.60 -4.03
CA ASP A 269 -3.96 6.54 -4.18
C ASP A 269 -3.50 5.60 -5.30
N ALA A 270 -4.32 4.65 -5.73
CA ALA A 270 -4.04 3.83 -6.91
C ALA A 270 -3.89 4.67 -8.19
N VAL A 271 -4.67 5.77 -8.32
CA VAL A 271 -4.66 6.69 -9.48
C VAL A 271 -3.96 8.00 -9.15
N GLY A 272 -4.17 8.49 -7.92
CA GLY A 272 -3.77 9.83 -7.46
C GLY A 272 -2.32 9.97 -7.00
N ARG A 273 -1.46 8.99 -7.23
CA ARG A 273 -0.06 9.02 -6.79
C ARG A 273 0.73 10.08 -7.55
N GLN A 274 1.68 10.75 -6.85
CA GLN A 274 2.62 11.71 -7.41
C GLN A 274 3.40 11.17 -8.60
N ARG A 275 3.74 12.08 -9.52
CA ARG A 275 4.51 11.82 -10.74
C ARG A 275 5.93 11.37 -10.38
N GLY A 276 6.28 10.14 -10.71
CA GLY A 276 7.63 9.62 -10.53
C GLY A 276 8.43 9.70 -11.82
N SER A 277 9.74 9.92 -11.73
CA SER A 277 10.68 9.95 -12.85
C SER A 277 10.97 8.56 -13.47
N GLY A 278 10.05 7.58 -13.35
CA GLY A 278 10.25 6.23 -13.85
C GLY A 278 9.86 6.07 -15.32
N THR A 279 10.78 5.60 -16.14
CA THR A 279 10.61 5.22 -17.56
C THR A 279 9.88 3.87 -17.68
N GLY A 280 8.53 3.85 -17.57
CA GLY A 280 7.76 2.64 -17.82
C GLY A 280 6.35 2.94 -18.30
N GLY A 281 5.89 2.28 -19.37
CA GLY A 281 4.63 2.54 -20.09
C GLY A 281 3.32 2.39 -19.27
N GLY A 282 3.38 2.03 -17.99
CA GLY A 282 2.22 2.04 -17.09
C GLY A 282 2.01 3.37 -16.36
N HIS A 283 2.94 4.32 -16.50
CA HIS A 283 2.82 5.65 -15.89
C HIS A 283 1.93 6.58 -16.71
N ASP A 284 1.99 6.52 -18.04
CA ASP A 284 1.26 7.41 -18.95
C ASP A 284 -0.26 7.24 -18.84
N GLU A 285 -0.74 6.02 -18.66
CA GLU A 285 -2.16 5.72 -18.51
C GLU A 285 -2.72 6.27 -17.18
N ARG A 286 -1.96 6.09 -16.10
CA ARG A 286 -2.32 6.60 -14.77
C ARG A 286 -2.38 8.13 -14.75
N GLU A 287 -1.38 8.81 -15.34
CA GLU A 287 -1.38 10.27 -15.47
C GLU A 287 -2.53 10.77 -16.32
N GLN A 288 -2.85 10.09 -17.42
CA GLN A 288 -3.98 10.47 -18.25
C GLN A 288 -5.30 10.34 -17.52
N THR A 289 -5.46 9.29 -16.73
CA THR A 289 -6.64 9.05 -15.91
C THR A 289 -6.76 10.06 -14.78
N LEU A 290 -5.66 10.37 -14.08
CA LEU A 290 -5.60 11.42 -13.07
C LEU A 290 -5.96 12.78 -13.67
N ASN A 291 -5.36 13.15 -14.81
CA ASN A 291 -5.67 14.42 -15.48
C ASN A 291 -7.14 14.50 -15.89
N GLN A 292 -7.74 13.39 -16.35
CA GLN A 292 -9.17 13.35 -16.66
C GLN A 292 -10.02 13.53 -15.40
N LEU A 293 -9.66 12.89 -14.27
CA LEU A 293 -10.34 13.10 -12.99
C LEU A 293 -10.31 14.56 -12.56
N LEU A 294 -9.14 15.20 -12.65
CA LEU A 294 -8.99 16.62 -12.34
C LEU A 294 -9.85 17.51 -13.25
N VAL A 295 -9.93 17.22 -14.55
CA VAL A 295 -10.77 17.95 -15.51
C VAL A 295 -12.24 17.79 -15.18
N GLU A 296 -12.70 16.57 -14.83
CA GLU A 296 -14.09 16.35 -14.47
C GLU A 296 -14.46 17.07 -13.15
N MET A 297 -13.55 17.07 -12.15
CA MET A 297 -13.74 17.79 -10.88
C MET A 297 -13.81 19.31 -11.12
N ASP A 298 -12.92 19.86 -11.94
CA ASP A 298 -12.91 21.29 -12.28
C ASP A 298 -14.16 21.67 -13.10
N GLY A 299 -14.72 20.70 -13.86
CA GLY A 299 -15.91 20.85 -14.70
C GLY A 299 -17.25 20.78 -13.96
N PHE A 300 -17.26 20.59 -12.63
CA PHE A 300 -18.49 20.67 -11.86
C PHE A 300 -18.99 22.12 -11.78
N GLY A 301 -20.24 22.34 -12.15
CA GLY A 301 -20.94 23.59 -11.89
C GLY A 301 -21.38 23.68 -10.43
N ASP A 302 -21.38 24.88 -9.85
CA ASP A 302 -21.76 25.12 -8.44
C ASP A 302 -23.21 24.69 -8.11
N ARG A 303 -23.99 24.23 -9.09
CA ARG A 303 -25.41 23.83 -8.96
C ARG A 303 -25.68 22.37 -9.33
N GLU A 304 -24.66 21.58 -9.61
CA GLU A 304 -24.88 20.21 -10.14
C GLU A 304 -25.27 19.18 -9.06
N GLY A 305 -25.10 19.48 -7.76
CA GLY A 305 -25.51 18.58 -6.66
C GLY A 305 -24.77 17.24 -6.64
N VAL A 306 -23.62 17.15 -7.30
CA VAL A 306 -22.76 15.96 -7.29
C VAL A 306 -21.58 16.22 -6.37
N ILE A 307 -21.36 15.34 -5.41
CA ILE A 307 -20.23 15.41 -4.47
C ILE A 307 -19.34 14.19 -4.66
N LEU A 308 -18.04 14.44 -4.81
CA LEU A 308 -17.02 13.38 -4.87
C LEU A 308 -16.45 13.14 -3.49
N ILE A 309 -16.60 11.93 -2.95
CA ILE A 309 -15.93 11.49 -1.73
C ILE A 309 -14.85 10.49 -2.12
N ALA A 310 -13.62 10.72 -1.72
CA ALA A 310 -12.54 9.77 -1.93
C ALA A 310 -12.00 9.25 -0.60
N ALA A 311 -11.50 8.02 -0.59
CA ALA A 311 -10.84 7.44 0.57
C ALA A 311 -9.42 6.98 0.23
N THR A 312 -8.49 7.18 1.18
CA THR A 312 -7.11 6.68 1.08
C THR A 312 -6.54 6.29 2.44
N ASN A 313 -5.66 5.31 2.44
CA ASN A 313 -4.85 4.97 3.62
C ASN A 313 -3.48 5.70 3.59
N ARG A 314 -3.14 6.35 2.48
CA ARG A 314 -1.85 6.98 2.25
C ARG A 314 -1.98 8.38 1.66
N PRO A 315 -2.34 9.38 2.46
CA PRO A 315 -2.44 10.75 1.97
C PRO A 315 -1.09 11.32 1.52
N ASP A 316 0.02 10.81 2.06
CA ASP A 316 1.40 11.20 1.82
C ASP A 316 1.86 11.03 0.36
N ILE A 317 1.26 10.08 -0.36
CA ILE A 317 1.64 9.79 -1.75
C ILE A 317 0.76 10.47 -2.81
N LEU A 318 -0.29 11.18 -2.39
CA LEU A 318 -1.21 11.82 -3.32
C LEU A 318 -0.57 13.02 -4.03
N ASP A 319 -0.94 13.22 -5.30
CA ASP A 319 -0.53 14.39 -6.07
C ASP A 319 -1.13 15.67 -5.43
N PRO A 320 -0.31 16.68 -5.08
CA PRO A 320 -0.79 17.93 -4.52
C PRO A 320 -1.84 18.64 -5.36
N ALA A 321 -1.91 18.34 -6.66
CA ALA A 321 -2.95 18.87 -7.55
C ALA A 321 -4.35 18.42 -7.16
N LEU A 322 -4.52 17.27 -6.53
CA LEU A 322 -5.81 16.79 -6.01
C LEU A 322 -6.29 17.60 -4.80
N LEU A 323 -5.34 18.10 -3.99
CA LEU A 323 -5.61 18.79 -2.72
C LEU A 323 -5.80 20.30 -2.87
N ARG A 324 -5.80 20.81 -4.12
CA ARG A 324 -6.03 22.24 -4.38
C ARG A 324 -7.51 22.61 -4.21
N PRO A 325 -7.78 23.84 -3.73
CA PRO A 325 -9.16 24.35 -3.66
C PRO A 325 -9.93 24.19 -4.98
N GLY A 326 -11.19 23.77 -4.89
CA GLY A 326 -12.03 23.45 -6.04
C GLY A 326 -12.00 21.95 -6.41
N ARG A 327 -11.23 21.12 -5.69
CA ARG A 327 -11.11 19.66 -5.88
C ARG A 327 -11.43 18.93 -4.59
N PHE A 328 -10.43 18.38 -3.88
CA PHE A 328 -10.65 17.89 -2.52
C PHE A 328 -10.48 19.02 -1.53
N ASP A 329 -11.50 19.83 -1.41
CA ASP A 329 -11.52 21.02 -0.57
C ASP A 329 -11.50 20.71 0.91
N ARG A 330 -12.13 19.59 1.29
CA ARG A 330 -12.14 19.08 2.65
C ARG A 330 -11.33 17.82 2.77
N GLN A 331 -10.49 17.80 3.78
CA GLN A 331 -9.67 16.65 4.14
C GLN A 331 -10.03 16.25 5.56
N ILE A 332 -10.74 15.13 5.72
CA ILE A 332 -11.26 14.64 7.00
C ILE A 332 -10.42 13.47 7.47
N PRO A 333 -9.67 13.60 8.57
CA PRO A 333 -8.94 12.50 9.17
C PRO A 333 -9.90 11.53 9.84
N VAL A 334 -9.77 10.24 9.52
CA VAL A 334 -10.51 9.15 10.19
C VAL A 334 -9.49 8.30 10.92
N THR A 335 -9.26 8.62 12.19
CA THR A 335 -8.26 8.00 13.04
C THR A 335 -8.77 6.72 13.69
N ASN A 336 -7.89 5.98 14.37
CA ASN A 336 -8.34 4.90 15.24
C ASN A 336 -9.21 5.48 16.37
N PRO A 337 -10.26 4.74 16.79
CA PRO A 337 -11.19 5.22 17.80
C PRO A 337 -10.51 5.34 19.18
N ASP A 338 -10.91 6.35 19.94
CA ASP A 338 -10.59 6.52 21.34
C ASP A 338 -11.32 5.49 22.22
N LEU A 339 -11.11 5.51 23.53
CA LEU A 339 -11.73 4.56 24.46
C LEU A 339 -13.27 4.55 24.35
N ALA A 340 -13.88 5.74 24.29
CA ALA A 340 -15.33 5.87 24.18
C ALA A 340 -15.85 5.36 22.83
N GLY A 341 -15.16 5.69 21.76
CA GLY A 341 -15.44 5.20 20.42
C GLY A 341 -15.29 3.69 20.29
N ARG A 342 -14.25 3.11 20.90
CA ARG A 342 -14.10 1.63 20.94
C ARG A 342 -15.25 0.95 21.66
N GLU A 343 -15.68 1.51 22.78
CA GLU A 343 -16.83 0.99 23.51
C GLU A 343 -18.10 1.06 22.65
N GLN A 344 -18.35 2.19 21.98
CA GLN A 344 -19.51 2.35 21.09
C GLN A 344 -19.47 1.35 19.92
N ILE A 345 -18.32 1.20 19.24
CA ILE A 345 -18.12 0.25 18.15
C ILE A 345 -18.38 -1.18 18.61
N LEU A 346 -17.81 -1.56 19.76
CA LEU A 346 -18.04 -2.89 20.33
C LEU A 346 -19.52 -3.13 20.63
N ARG A 347 -20.23 -2.14 21.19
CA ARG A 347 -21.69 -2.23 21.44
C ARG A 347 -22.50 -2.41 20.16
N VAL A 348 -22.15 -1.67 19.09
CA VAL A 348 -22.79 -1.81 17.76
C VAL A 348 -22.62 -3.23 17.22
N HIS A 349 -21.40 -3.75 17.22
CA HIS A 349 -21.11 -5.09 16.71
C HIS A 349 -21.58 -6.24 17.63
N ALA A 350 -21.82 -5.95 18.90
CA ALA A 350 -22.37 -6.90 19.89
C ALA A 350 -23.89 -7.09 19.79
N LYS A 351 -24.61 -6.16 19.19
CA LYS A 351 -26.09 -6.05 19.15
C LYS A 351 -26.81 -7.35 18.76
N ASN A 352 -26.17 -8.15 17.89
CA ASN A 352 -26.74 -9.39 17.37
C ASN A 352 -25.96 -10.64 17.84
N LYS A 353 -25.20 -10.56 18.93
CA LYS A 353 -24.38 -11.67 19.43
C LYS A 353 -24.77 -12.02 20.86
N PRO A 354 -24.90 -13.31 21.20
CA PRO A 354 -25.24 -13.76 22.55
C PRO A 354 -24.02 -13.61 23.47
N LEU A 355 -23.89 -12.47 24.14
CA LEU A 355 -22.88 -12.24 25.16
C LEU A 355 -23.36 -12.73 26.52
N ALA A 356 -22.47 -13.25 27.34
CA ALA A 356 -22.73 -13.57 28.72
C ALA A 356 -22.98 -12.29 29.56
N GLU A 357 -23.82 -12.37 30.59
CA GLU A 357 -24.18 -11.21 31.45
C GLU A 357 -22.97 -10.60 32.18
N GLU A 358 -21.95 -11.40 32.42
CA GLU A 358 -20.67 -10.98 33.05
C GLU A 358 -19.72 -10.21 32.13
N VAL A 359 -20.02 -10.13 30.81
CA VAL A 359 -19.15 -9.45 29.85
C VAL A 359 -19.34 -7.94 29.94
N ASP A 360 -18.32 -7.28 30.46
CA ASP A 360 -18.23 -5.82 30.46
C ASP A 360 -17.52 -5.31 29.20
N VAL A 361 -18.30 -4.68 28.31
CA VAL A 361 -17.81 -4.10 27.05
C VAL A 361 -16.83 -2.95 27.29
N ALA A 362 -16.99 -2.19 28.39
CA ALA A 362 -16.09 -1.09 28.72
C ALA A 362 -14.68 -1.61 29.10
N GLN A 363 -14.62 -2.75 29.83
CA GLN A 363 -13.32 -3.41 30.08
C GLN A 363 -12.68 -3.93 28.81
N LEU A 364 -13.47 -4.47 27.87
CA LEU A 364 -12.96 -4.92 26.57
C LEU A 364 -12.41 -3.73 25.77
N ALA A 365 -13.08 -2.58 25.78
CA ALA A 365 -12.63 -1.36 25.12
C ALA A 365 -11.26 -0.87 25.65
N LYS A 366 -11.01 -0.96 26.96
CA LYS A 366 -9.71 -0.65 27.58
C LYS A 366 -8.59 -1.58 27.09
N ARG A 367 -8.91 -2.85 26.81
CA ARG A 367 -7.93 -3.86 26.36
C ARG A 367 -7.63 -3.83 24.87
N THR A 368 -8.45 -3.11 24.10
CA THR A 368 -8.35 -3.03 22.65
C THR A 368 -7.79 -1.67 22.20
N ALA A 369 -6.95 -1.04 23.03
CA ALA A 369 -6.29 0.22 22.70
C ALA A 369 -5.53 0.12 21.38
N GLY A 370 -5.67 1.13 20.51
CA GLY A 370 -5.03 1.21 19.22
C GLY A 370 -5.66 0.35 18.10
N MET A 371 -6.68 -0.45 18.39
CA MET A 371 -7.41 -1.23 17.39
C MET A 371 -8.32 -0.35 16.54
N SER A 372 -8.38 -0.67 15.25
CA SER A 372 -9.34 -0.07 14.33
C SER A 372 -10.75 -0.65 14.52
N GLY A 373 -11.76 0.01 13.96
CA GLY A 373 -13.14 -0.50 14.00
C GLY A 373 -13.29 -1.89 13.39
N ALA A 374 -12.53 -2.19 12.33
CA ALA A 374 -12.51 -3.51 11.70
C ALA A 374 -11.88 -4.58 12.62
N ASP A 375 -10.82 -4.24 13.36
CA ASP A 375 -10.21 -5.14 14.32
C ASP A 375 -11.17 -5.47 15.46
N LEU A 376 -11.88 -4.47 15.99
CA LEU A 376 -12.90 -4.65 17.03
C LEU A 376 -14.06 -5.54 16.56
N ALA A 377 -14.54 -5.34 15.34
CA ALA A 377 -15.55 -6.20 14.72
C ALA A 377 -15.06 -7.65 14.60
N ASN A 378 -13.78 -7.80 14.20
CA ASN A 378 -13.13 -9.10 14.07
C ASN A 378 -12.92 -9.79 15.42
N VAL A 379 -12.58 -9.07 16.49
CA VAL A 379 -12.50 -9.63 17.86
C VAL A 379 -13.82 -10.30 18.25
N LEU A 380 -14.94 -9.59 18.05
CA LEU A 380 -16.26 -10.14 18.38
C LEU A 380 -16.66 -11.32 17.48
N ASN A 381 -16.23 -11.30 16.22
CA ASN A 381 -16.46 -12.40 15.28
C ASN A 381 -15.62 -13.63 15.64
N GLU A 382 -14.32 -13.45 15.92
CA GLU A 382 -13.43 -14.53 16.36
C GLU A 382 -13.90 -15.16 17.69
N ALA A 383 -14.40 -14.34 18.63
CA ALA A 383 -14.97 -14.85 19.88
C ALA A 383 -16.19 -15.74 19.62
N ALA A 384 -17.07 -15.34 18.71
CA ALA A 384 -18.23 -16.15 18.31
C ALA A 384 -17.78 -17.48 17.63
N LEU A 385 -16.79 -17.42 16.75
CA LEU A 385 -16.22 -18.61 16.11
C LEU A 385 -15.56 -19.57 17.12
N LEU A 386 -14.81 -19.02 18.10
CA LEU A 386 -14.22 -19.81 19.17
C LEU A 386 -15.30 -20.48 20.04
N THR A 387 -16.33 -19.75 20.42
CA THR A 387 -17.47 -20.27 21.18
C THR A 387 -18.18 -21.38 20.43
N ALA A 388 -18.47 -21.21 19.15
CA ALA A 388 -19.11 -22.22 18.32
C ALA A 388 -18.22 -23.48 18.18
N ARG A 389 -16.91 -23.33 18.06
CA ARG A 389 -15.94 -24.44 17.95
C ARG A 389 -15.97 -25.35 19.17
N ILE A 390 -16.19 -24.82 20.37
CA ILE A 390 -16.27 -25.61 21.62
C ILE A 390 -17.69 -26.05 21.93
N GLY A 391 -18.68 -25.82 21.04
CA GLY A 391 -20.08 -26.16 21.23
C GLY A 391 -20.83 -25.29 22.21
N GLY A 392 -20.30 -24.10 22.54
CA GLY A 392 -20.95 -23.10 23.38
C GLY A 392 -22.04 -22.31 22.65
N ASN A 393 -23.01 -21.77 23.38
CA ASN A 393 -24.11 -20.97 22.83
C ASN A 393 -24.02 -19.49 23.24
N VAL A 394 -23.14 -19.17 24.18
CA VAL A 394 -22.97 -17.81 24.75
C VAL A 394 -21.50 -17.44 24.75
N ILE A 395 -21.18 -16.26 24.27
CA ILE A 395 -19.81 -15.74 24.20
C ILE A 395 -19.38 -15.27 25.59
N THR A 396 -18.42 -15.97 26.19
CA THR A 396 -17.89 -15.64 27.50
C THR A 396 -16.76 -14.63 27.39
N TYR A 397 -16.40 -14.05 28.55
CA TYR A 397 -15.27 -13.14 28.66
C TYR A 397 -13.94 -13.81 28.23
N ASP A 398 -13.73 -15.08 28.59
CA ASP A 398 -12.53 -15.84 28.17
C ASP A 398 -12.45 -16.02 26.66
N ALA A 399 -13.58 -16.22 25.98
CA ALA A 399 -13.62 -16.31 24.53
C ALA A 399 -13.23 -14.97 23.86
N LEU A 400 -13.68 -13.85 24.43
CA LEU A 400 -13.33 -12.49 23.97
C LEU A 400 -11.84 -12.18 24.20
N GLU A 401 -11.32 -12.58 25.35
CA GLU A 401 -9.90 -12.41 25.64
C GLU A 401 -9.01 -13.21 24.68
N GLU A 402 -9.34 -14.49 24.44
CA GLU A 402 -8.62 -15.32 23.46
C GLU A 402 -8.75 -14.78 22.03
N ALA A 403 -9.92 -14.22 21.67
CA ALA A 403 -10.13 -13.58 20.36
C ALA A 403 -9.28 -12.33 20.21
N THR A 404 -9.20 -11.49 21.24
CA THR A 404 -8.35 -10.29 21.28
C THR A 404 -6.89 -10.66 21.07
N ASP A 405 -6.40 -11.62 21.83
CA ASP A 405 -5.04 -12.14 21.71
C ASP A 405 -4.77 -12.70 20.29
N ARG A 406 -5.78 -13.33 19.69
CA ARG A 406 -5.68 -13.93 18.35
C ARG A 406 -5.61 -12.88 17.26
N VAL A 407 -6.35 -11.80 17.40
CA VAL A 407 -6.33 -10.68 16.45
C VAL A 407 -4.99 -9.95 16.50
N VAL A 408 -4.43 -9.72 17.70
CA VAL A 408 -3.14 -9.04 17.90
C VAL A 408 -1.96 -9.95 17.53
N GLY A 409 -1.88 -11.14 18.11
CA GLY A 409 -0.70 -12.01 18.05
C GLY A 409 -0.83 -13.21 17.11
N GLY A 410 -2.02 -13.43 16.52
CA GLY A 410 -2.30 -14.60 15.69
C GLY A 410 -2.71 -15.84 16.49
N PRO A 411 -2.95 -16.97 15.81
CA PRO A 411 -3.37 -18.20 16.47
C PRO A 411 -2.25 -18.81 17.33
N ARG A 412 -2.63 -19.52 18.39
CA ARG A 412 -1.69 -20.30 19.23
C ARG A 412 -0.97 -21.34 18.38
N ARG A 413 0.34 -21.47 18.55
CA ARG A 413 1.15 -22.52 17.91
C ARG A 413 1.04 -23.82 18.72
N GLN A 414 0.18 -24.72 18.29
CA GLN A 414 -0.02 -26.02 18.95
C GLN A 414 1.02 -27.09 18.61
N GLY A 415 1.81 -26.88 17.57
CA GLY A 415 2.74 -27.91 17.04
C GLY A 415 4.24 -27.66 17.32
N LYS A 416 4.61 -26.56 17.98
CA LYS A 416 6.02 -26.30 18.33
C LYS A 416 6.34 -27.03 19.62
N ILE A 417 7.21 -28.05 19.55
CA ILE A 417 7.81 -28.66 20.74
C ILE A 417 8.80 -27.64 21.30
N ILE A 418 8.40 -26.94 22.34
CA ILE A 418 9.26 -26.02 23.07
C ILE A 418 10.02 -26.86 24.12
N SER A 419 11.34 -26.76 24.14
CA SER A 419 12.13 -27.43 25.16
C SER A 419 11.86 -26.83 26.54
N GLU A 420 11.99 -27.62 27.61
CA GLU A 420 11.82 -27.12 28.98
C GLU A 420 12.77 -25.97 29.30
N HIS A 421 13.92 -25.94 28.67
CA HIS A 421 14.87 -24.84 28.80
C HIS A 421 14.32 -23.56 28.13
N GLU A 422 13.83 -23.62 26.87
CA GLU A 422 13.22 -22.48 26.21
C GLU A 422 11.99 -21.98 26.98
N LYS A 423 11.19 -22.89 27.55
CA LYS A 423 10.02 -22.50 28.34
C LYS A 423 10.43 -21.70 29.59
N LYS A 424 11.52 -22.10 30.26
CA LYS A 424 12.09 -21.34 31.38
C LYS A 424 12.63 -19.99 30.93
N VAL A 425 13.41 -19.95 29.88
CA VAL A 425 13.94 -18.70 29.33
C VAL A 425 12.78 -17.71 29.01
N THR A 426 11.75 -18.20 28.34
CA THR A 426 10.56 -17.37 28.02
C THR A 426 9.86 -16.88 29.30
N ALA A 427 9.70 -17.73 30.32
CA ALA A 427 9.07 -17.35 31.58
C ALA A 427 9.84 -16.24 32.33
N TYR A 428 11.14 -16.30 32.35
CA TYR A 428 11.96 -15.23 32.94
C TYR A 428 11.99 -13.97 32.07
N HIS A 429 12.00 -14.11 30.74
CA HIS A 429 11.95 -13.02 29.80
C HIS A 429 10.65 -12.19 29.99
N GLU A 430 9.50 -12.84 29.91
CA GLU A 430 8.19 -12.19 30.11
C GLU A 430 8.03 -11.70 31.55
N GLY A 431 8.60 -12.44 32.50
CA GLY A 431 8.69 -12.02 33.89
C GLY A 431 9.51 -10.75 34.06
N GLY A 432 10.59 -10.58 33.32
CA GLY A 432 11.44 -9.40 33.32
C GLY A 432 10.69 -8.16 32.88
N HIS A 433 9.96 -8.23 31.76
CA HIS A 433 9.07 -7.15 31.31
C HIS A 433 8.04 -6.81 32.39
N THR A 434 7.33 -7.81 32.87
CA THR A 434 6.24 -7.64 33.82
C THR A 434 6.69 -6.99 35.13
N LEU A 435 7.79 -7.45 35.71
CA LEU A 435 8.34 -6.92 36.95
C LEU A 435 8.90 -5.51 36.78
N SER A 436 9.56 -5.23 35.65
CA SER A 436 10.07 -3.88 35.33
C SER A 436 8.93 -2.86 35.23
N ALA A 437 7.82 -3.23 34.55
CA ALA A 437 6.64 -2.37 34.51
C ALA A 437 5.99 -2.19 35.88
N TRP A 438 5.93 -3.24 36.70
CA TRP A 438 5.30 -3.17 38.01
C TRP A 438 6.05 -2.29 39.02
N ALA A 439 7.37 -2.28 38.89
CA ALA A 439 8.26 -1.52 39.79
C ALA A 439 8.39 -0.02 39.42
N LEU A 440 7.84 0.44 38.29
CA LEU A 440 7.89 1.83 37.86
C LEU A 440 6.53 2.51 38.04
N LYS A 441 6.53 3.83 38.33
CA LYS A 441 5.32 4.65 38.49
C LYS A 441 4.76 5.10 37.14
N ASP A 442 5.65 5.44 36.18
CA ASP A 442 5.33 6.17 34.97
C ASP A 442 5.15 5.21 33.78
N ILE A 443 4.53 4.06 34.02
CA ILE A 443 4.21 3.07 32.97
C ILE A 443 2.88 2.40 33.29
N GLU A 444 2.17 2.01 32.24
CA GLU A 444 0.91 1.27 32.36
C GLU A 444 1.14 -0.10 33.01
N ARG A 445 0.27 -0.47 33.92
CA ARG A 445 0.37 -1.75 34.61
C ARG A 445 0.04 -2.92 33.70
N VAL A 446 0.83 -3.99 33.82
CA VAL A 446 0.59 -5.25 33.12
C VAL A 446 -0.70 -5.87 33.68
N TYR A 447 -1.63 -6.20 32.79
CA TYR A 447 -2.87 -6.88 33.16
C TYR A 447 -2.84 -8.38 32.87
N LYS A 448 -1.95 -8.81 31.99
CA LYS A 448 -1.79 -10.20 31.59
C LYS A 448 -0.36 -10.47 31.12
N VAL A 449 0.18 -11.61 31.52
CA VAL A 449 1.43 -12.14 31.02
C VAL A 449 1.26 -13.62 30.63
N THR A 450 1.83 -14.04 29.51
CA THR A 450 1.71 -15.41 29.04
C THR A 450 2.99 -15.87 28.32
N ILE A 451 3.33 -17.13 28.54
CA ILE A 451 4.44 -17.81 27.84
C ILE A 451 3.96 -18.66 26.65
N LEU A 452 2.67 -18.56 26.31
CA LEU A 452 2.11 -19.28 25.16
C LEU A 452 2.55 -18.60 23.86
N ALA A 453 3.28 -19.33 23.03
CA ALA A 453 3.74 -18.85 21.75
C ALA A 453 2.59 -18.57 20.78
N ARG A 454 2.57 -17.36 20.19
CA ARG A 454 1.63 -16.93 19.16
C ARG A 454 2.36 -16.36 17.97
N GLY A 455 1.87 -16.63 16.77
CA GLY A 455 2.45 -16.06 15.56
C GLY A 455 3.98 -16.17 15.51
N ARG A 456 4.70 -15.06 15.66
CA ARG A 456 6.17 -14.99 15.64
C ARG A 456 6.80 -14.84 17.03
N THR A 457 6.00 -14.60 18.09
CA THR A 457 6.48 -14.35 19.45
C THR A 457 6.48 -15.62 20.31
N GLY A 458 7.42 -15.70 21.27
CA GLY A 458 7.53 -16.81 22.22
C GLY A 458 6.53 -16.69 23.37
N GLY A 459 6.28 -15.48 23.83
CA GLY A 459 5.34 -15.09 24.87
C GLY A 459 4.98 -13.62 24.69
N HIS A 460 4.26 -13.03 25.61
CA HIS A 460 4.03 -11.59 25.68
C HIS A 460 3.48 -11.12 27.03
N ALA A 461 3.90 -9.93 27.43
CA ALA A 461 3.35 -9.17 28.55
C ALA A 461 2.49 -8.02 27.99
N MET A 462 1.21 -7.96 28.39
CA MET A 462 0.28 -6.96 27.91
C MET A 462 0.05 -5.90 28.98
N THR A 463 0.28 -4.63 28.61
CA THR A 463 -0.09 -3.45 29.42
C THR A 463 -1.47 -2.95 29.01
N SER A 464 -2.25 -2.40 29.94
CA SER A 464 -3.55 -1.80 29.69
C SER A 464 -3.46 -0.29 29.91
N GLN A 465 -3.75 0.50 28.90
CA GLN A 465 -3.93 1.92 29.06
C GLN A 465 -5.29 2.18 29.73
N GLU A 466 -5.28 2.89 30.86
CA GLU A 466 -6.53 3.28 31.52
C GLU A 466 -7.24 4.41 30.75
N ASP A 467 -6.45 5.32 30.15
CA ASP A 467 -6.91 6.42 29.29
C ASP A 467 -6.05 6.51 28.02
N ASP A 468 -6.65 6.93 26.91
CA ASP A 468 -5.91 7.19 25.66
C ASP A 468 -5.12 8.50 25.80
N LYS A 469 -3.83 8.39 26.16
CA LYS A 469 -2.95 9.54 26.32
C LYS A 469 -2.50 10.09 24.97
N GLY A 470 -2.77 11.36 24.72
CA GLY A 470 -2.29 12.07 23.52
C GLY A 470 -0.86 12.59 23.65
N MET A 471 -0.32 12.68 24.85
CA MET A 471 1.04 13.19 25.12
C MET A 471 1.76 12.29 26.13
N TYR A 472 3.05 12.09 25.87
CA TYR A 472 3.95 11.34 26.74
C TYR A 472 5.07 12.24 27.23
N THR A 473 5.39 12.14 28.50
CA THR A 473 6.57 12.80 29.09
C THR A 473 7.84 12.05 28.72
N ARG A 474 8.98 12.69 28.88
CA ARG A 474 10.30 12.06 28.72
C ARG A 474 10.44 10.83 29.62
N ASP A 475 10.02 10.94 30.87
CA ASP A 475 10.17 9.91 31.89
C ASP A 475 9.25 8.71 31.63
N GLU A 476 8.04 8.95 31.10
CA GLU A 476 7.13 7.87 30.62
C GLU A 476 7.74 7.10 29.43
N LEU A 477 8.31 7.81 28.44
CA LEU A 477 8.96 7.13 27.30
C LEU A 477 10.22 6.36 27.75
N PHE A 478 10.98 6.92 28.68
CA PHE A 478 12.13 6.23 29.24
C PHE A 478 11.69 4.97 30.03
N SER A 479 10.62 5.04 30.82
CA SER A 479 10.05 3.88 31.50
C SER A 479 9.63 2.78 30.51
N ARG A 480 9.15 3.15 29.33
CA ARG A 480 8.89 2.18 28.23
C ARG A 480 10.16 1.55 27.67
N LEU A 481 11.29 2.29 27.63
CA LEU A 481 12.58 1.70 27.29
C LEU A 481 13.02 0.68 28.34
N VAL A 482 12.85 1.00 29.62
CA VAL A 482 13.17 0.09 30.74
C VAL A 482 12.31 -1.18 30.66
N PHE A 483 11.02 -1.04 30.39
CA PHE A 483 10.13 -2.17 30.16
C PHE A 483 10.62 -3.06 29.01
N ALA A 484 10.95 -2.46 27.86
CA ALA A 484 11.42 -3.22 26.70
C ALA A 484 12.76 -3.94 26.96
N MET A 485 13.65 -3.37 27.78
CA MET A 485 14.91 -4.01 28.17
C MET A 485 14.75 -5.08 29.24
N GLY A 486 13.60 -5.13 29.94
CA GLY A 486 13.33 -6.03 31.07
C GLY A 486 13.53 -7.51 30.74
N GLY A 487 13.05 -7.96 29.56
CA GLY A 487 13.19 -9.35 29.13
C GLY A 487 14.64 -9.77 28.97
N ARG A 488 15.42 -8.96 28.26
CA ARG A 488 16.86 -9.19 28.06
C ARG A 488 17.62 -9.15 29.37
N ALA A 489 17.37 -8.17 30.23
CA ALA A 489 18.02 -8.04 31.52
C ALA A 489 17.71 -9.24 32.42
N ALA A 490 16.50 -9.83 32.34
CA ALA A 490 16.15 -11.04 33.04
C ALA A 490 16.94 -12.28 32.57
N GLU A 491 17.11 -12.44 31.26
CA GLU A 491 17.91 -13.48 30.67
C GLU A 491 19.40 -13.40 31.14
N GLU A 492 19.98 -12.21 31.09
CA GLU A 492 21.36 -11.96 31.52
C GLU A 492 21.54 -12.23 33.02
N LEU A 493 20.59 -11.77 33.83
CA LEU A 493 20.65 -11.98 35.30
C LEU A 493 20.54 -13.46 35.70
N VAL A 494 19.70 -14.21 34.98
CA VAL A 494 19.36 -15.58 35.40
C VAL A 494 20.22 -16.65 34.72
N PHE A 495 20.45 -16.48 33.41
CA PHE A 495 21.16 -17.48 32.60
C PHE A 495 22.57 -17.06 32.22
N GLY A 496 22.97 -15.82 32.50
CA GLY A 496 24.29 -15.29 32.20
C GLY A 496 24.55 -14.98 30.73
N ALA A 497 23.61 -15.31 29.83
CA ALA A 497 23.71 -15.04 28.40
C ALA A 497 22.33 -14.68 27.81
N PRO A 498 22.24 -13.60 27.07
CA PRO A 498 21.00 -13.21 26.39
C PRO A 498 20.74 -14.11 25.18
N THR A 499 19.47 -14.27 24.82
CA THR A 499 19.03 -14.97 23.61
C THR A 499 18.60 -14.03 22.49
N THR A 500 18.31 -14.60 21.33
CA THR A 500 17.73 -13.85 20.19
C THR A 500 16.26 -13.46 20.40
N GLY A 501 15.65 -13.88 21.52
CA GLY A 501 14.25 -13.60 21.85
C GLY A 501 13.95 -12.10 21.96
N ALA A 502 14.88 -11.33 22.49
CA ALA A 502 14.77 -9.89 22.69
C ALA A 502 14.87 -9.03 21.40
N SER A 503 14.92 -9.65 20.20
CA SER A 503 15.13 -8.91 18.95
C SER A 503 14.04 -7.86 18.67
N SER A 504 12.77 -8.20 18.90
CA SER A 504 11.64 -7.28 18.72
C SER A 504 11.61 -6.17 19.76
N ASP A 505 12.03 -6.47 20.98
CA ASP A 505 12.06 -5.49 22.07
C ASP A 505 13.15 -4.45 21.83
N ILE A 506 14.33 -4.89 21.36
CA ILE A 506 15.42 -4.01 20.95
C ILE A 506 14.98 -3.12 19.77
N GLU A 507 14.29 -3.69 18.78
CA GLU A 507 13.77 -2.90 17.64
C GLU A 507 12.80 -1.81 18.10
N ASN A 508 11.85 -2.15 18.96
CA ASN A 508 10.86 -1.21 19.50
C ASN A 508 11.52 -0.16 20.38
N ALA A 509 12.41 -0.55 21.28
CA ALA A 509 13.18 0.37 22.11
C ALA A 509 14.02 1.34 21.27
N THR A 510 14.68 0.86 20.22
CA THR A 510 15.45 1.70 19.31
C THR A 510 14.56 2.74 18.60
N LYS A 511 13.35 2.36 18.16
CA LYS A 511 12.38 3.29 17.57
C LYS A 511 12.00 4.39 18.57
N ILE A 512 11.62 4.01 19.79
CA ILE A 512 11.25 4.98 20.85
C ILE A 512 12.44 5.92 21.17
N ALA A 513 13.63 5.39 21.40
CA ALA A 513 14.82 6.19 21.69
C ALA A 513 15.13 7.16 20.54
N ARG A 514 15.02 6.70 19.29
CA ARG A 514 15.20 7.57 18.11
C ARG A 514 14.20 8.72 18.09
N SER A 515 12.90 8.44 18.28
CA SER A 515 11.88 9.49 18.32
C SER A 515 12.10 10.47 19.48
N MET A 516 12.52 10.00 20.65
CA MET A 516 12.89 10.86 21.79
C MET A 516 13.97 11.87 21.42
N LEU A 517 14.98 11.45 20.64
CA LEU A 517 16.13 12.27 20.26
C LEU A 517 15.85 13.15 19.05
N THR A 518 15.20 12.60 18.01
CA THR A 518 15.09 13.28 16.69
C THR A 518 13.79 14.04 16.50
N GLU A 519 12.68 13.60 17.14
CA GLU A 519 11.37 14.21 16.95
C GLU A 519 10.95 15.10 18.13
N TYR A 520 11.22 14.66 19.36
CA TYR A 520 10.75 15.35 20.57
C TYR A 520 11.79 16.26 21.22
N GLY A 521 13.06 16.18 20.79
CA GLY A 521 14.13 17.05 21.29
C GLY A 521 14.39 16.88 22.79
N PHE A 522 14.33 15.66 23.32
CA PHE A 522 14.50 15.38 24.74
C PHE A 522 15.95 15.27 25.20
N SER A 523 16.93 15.32 24.30
CA SER A 523 18.34 15.28 24.65
C SER A 523 18.90 16.70 24.87
N PRO A 524 19.58 16.96 26.00
CA PRO A 524 20.24 18.24 26.24
C PRO A 524 21.37 18.52 25.24
N ASP A 525 22.05 17.49 24.75
CA ASP A 525 23.18 17.58 23.83
C ASP A 525 22.77 17.88 22.39
N LEU A 526 21.61 17.40 21.98
CA LEU A 526 21.05 17.62 20.65
C LEU A 526 20.15 18.88 20.63
N GLY A 527 19.69 19.34 21.79
CA GLY A 527 18.81 20.49 21.93
C GLY A 527 17.39 20.24 21.45
N THR A 528 16.54 21.29 21.49
CA THR A 528 15.15 21.26 21.06
C THR A 528 15.05 21.45 19.54
N VAL A 529 15.66 20.55 18.78
CA VAL A 529 15.70 20.56 17.33
C VAL A 529 15.11 19.26 16.80
N LYS A 530 14.26 19.35 15.77
CA LYS A 530 13.75 18.19 15.04
C LYS A 530 14.75 17.81 13.95
N TYR A 531 15.28 16.61 14.01
CA TYR A 531 16.23 16.05 13.04
C TYR A 531 15.52 15.02 12.16
N GLY A 532 15.84 15.01 10.87
CA GLY A 532 15.25 14.08 9.92
C GLY A 532 14.15 14.73 9.08
N LYS A 533 13.91 14.18 7.93
CA LYS A 533 12.90 14.69 6.99
C LYS A 533 11.52 14.58 7.61
N GLU A 534 10.74 15.65 7.48
CA GLU A 534 9.28 15.51 7.61
C GLU A 534 8.78 14.46 6.62
N GLN A 535 8.10 13.43 7.14
CA GLN A 535 7.43 12.41 6.31
C GLN A 535 6.26 13.01 5.54
N GLY A 536 6.38 14.19 5.01
CA GLY A 536 5.29 14.89 4.35
C GLY A 536 5.73 15.91 3.31
N ASP A 537 7.03 16.14 3.12
CA ASP A 537 7.47 17.05 2.06
C ASP A 537 7.65 16.32 0.73
N PRO A 538 6.69 16.48 -0.20
CA PRO A 538 6.74 15.83 -1.50
C PRO A 538 7.91 16.28 -2.37
N PHE A 539 8.48 17.48 -2.08
CA PHE A 539 9.58 18.06 -2.84
C PHE A 539 10.95 17.51 -2.42
N SER A 540 11.08 16.92 -1.24
CA SER A 540 12.34 16.36 -0.77
C SER A 540 12.72 15.02 -1.42
N GLN A 541 11.78 14.34 -2.08
CA GLN A 541 12.03 13.06 -2.78
C GLN A 541 12.52 13.24 -4.23
N MET A 542 12.56 14.46 -4.77
CA MET A 542 12.92 14.69 -6.18
C MET A 542 14.43 14.72 -6.44
N GLY A 543 15.27 14.69 -5.39
CA GLY A 543 16.72 14.50 -5.47
C GLY A 543 17.08 13.07 -5.11
N GLY A 544 17.44 12.25 -6.09
CA GLY A 544 17.81 10.86 -5.91
C GLY A 544 18.91 10.65 -4.86
N GLY A 545 18.56 10.00 -3.78
CA GLY A 545 19.39 9.72 -2.61
C GLY A 545 18.88 10.54 -1.43
N GLY A 546 18.28 9.87 -0.44
CA GLY A 546 17.83 10.50 0.79
C GLY A 546 18.97 11.21 1.52
N SER A 547 19.25 12.47 1.18
CA SER A 547 20.18 13.26 1.97
C SER A 547 19.58 13.42 3.37
N ILE A 548 20.31 12.93 4.33
CA ILE A 548 20.06 13.17 5.73
C ILE A 548 20.14 14.70 5.92
N ASP A 549 19.18 15.27 6.67
CA ASP A 549 18.97 16.71 6.87
C ASP A 549 19.92 17.32 7.90
N TYR A 550 20.87 16.51 8.40
CA TYR A 550 21.84 16.89 9.41
C TYR A 550 23.25 16.37 9.05
N SER A 551 24.28 16.98 9.67
CA SER A 551 25.68 16.65 9.44
C SER A 551 26.06 15.28 10.02
N ASP A 552 27.17 14.71 9.53
CA ASP A 552 27.74 13.47 10.07
C ASP A 552 28.10 13.58 11.56
N GLU A 553 28.45 14.78 12.04
CA GLU A 553 28.72 15.04 13.45
C GLU A 553 27.44 14.90 14.28
N VAL A 554 26.31 15.44 13.80
CA VAL A 554 25.01 15.28 14.47
C VAL A 554 24.57 13.83 14.42
N ALA A 555 24.77 13.13 13.29
CA ALA A 555 24.48 11.70 13.17
C ALA A 555 25.23 10.88 14.23
N SER A 556 26.54 11.15 14.41
CA SER A 556 27.36 10.48 15.43
C SER A 556 26.84 10.75 16.84
N LYS A 557 26.43 11.99 17.13
CA LYS A 557 25.83 12.33 18.44
C LYS A 557 24.48 11.64 18.66
N ILE A 558 23.64 11.53 17.63
CA ILE A 558 22.37 10.79 17.72
C ILE A 558 22.66 9.32 18.07
N ASP A 559 23.62 8.67 17.41
CA ASP A 559 23.98 7.30 17.65
C ASP A 559 24.56 7.09 19.07
N GLU A 560 25.38 8.04 19.55
CA GLU A 560 25.92 8.04 20.90
C GLU A 560 24.82 8.19 21.97
N GLN A 561 23.95 9.18 21.82
CA GLN A 561 22.83 9.40 22.74
C GLN A 561 21.80 8.27 22.71
N MET A 562 21.53 7.68 21.54
CA MET A 562 20.65 6.52 21.44
C MET A 562 21.22 5.32 22.20
N ARG A 563 22.52 5.04 22.05
CA ARG A 563 23.20 4.00 22.81
C ARG A 563 23.12 4.28 24.30
N TYR A 564 23.41 5.51 24.72
CA TYR A 564 23.32 5.93 26.12
C TYR A 564 21.95 5.69 26.72
N LEU A 565 20.87 6.09 26.02
CA LEU A 565 19.49 5.86 26.50
C LEU A 565 19.16 4.38 26.68
N LEU A 566 19.56 3.55 25.71
CA LEU A 566 19.29 2.11 25.74
C LEU A 566 20.10 1.40 26.83
N GLU A 567 21.38 1.75 26.99
CA GLU A 567 22.24 1.21 28.05
C GLU A 567 21.70 1.61 29.43
N ARG A 568 21.32 2.89 29.60
CA ARG A 568 20.76 3.36 30.88
C ARG A 568 19.43 2.68 31.23
N ALA A 569 18.56 2.48 30.22
CA ALA A 569 17.31 1.75 30.42
C ALA A 569 17.57 0.29 30.79
N HIS A 570 18.55 -0.35 30.16
CA HIS A 570 18.97 -1.71 30.47
C HIS A 570 19.55 -1.82 31.90
N GLU A 571 20.43 -0.88 32.29
CA GLU A 571 20.96 -0.82 33.66
C GLU A 571 19.85 -0.72 34.72
N GLN A 572 18.85 0.14 34.49
CA GLN A 572 17.74 0.28 35.42
C GLN A 572 16.88 -0.99 35.47
N ALA A 573 16.59 -1.61 34.31
CA ALA A 573 15.87 -2.85 34.26
C ALA A 573 16.61 -3.95 35.03
N TYR A 574 17.92 -4.10 34.79
CA TYR A 574 18.75 -5.04 35.49
C TYR A 574 18.76 -4.81 37.02
N ASP A 575 18.84 -3.54 37.45
CA ASP A 575 18.85 -3.16 38.88
C ASP A 575 17.48 -3.44 39.52
N ILE A 576 16.36 -3.19 38.83
CA ILE A 576 15.02 -3.57 39.28
C ILE A 576 14.94 -5.09 39.50
N LEU A 577 15.38 -5.85 38.52
CA LEU A 577 15.26 -7.29 38.58
C LEU A 577 16.19 -7.92 39.62
N ARG A 578 17.41 -7.42 39.77
CA ARG A 578 18.39 -7.86 40.79
C ARG A 578 17.86 -7.63 42.18
N ASN A 579 17.29 -6.45 42.44
CA ASN A 579 16.79 -6.07 43.77
C ASN A 579 15.49 -6.81 44.13
N ASN A 580 14.74 -7.23 43.12
CA ASN A 580 13.47 -7.95 43.28
C ASN A 580 13.52 -9.41 42.80
N ARG A 581 14.69 -10.03 42.82
CA ARG A 581 14.92 -11.39 42.31
C ARG A 581 13.94 -12.41 42.84
N TYR A 582 13.58 -12.34 44.12
CA TYR A 582 12.60 -13.24 44.74
C TYR A 582 11.21 -13.17 44.03
N TYR A 583 10.77 -12.01 43.69
CA TYR A 583 9.49 -11.82 42.98
C TYR A 583 9.56 -12.29 41.53
N LEU A 584 10.71 -12.10 40.86
CA LEU A 584 10.95 -12.64 39.54
C LEU A 584 10.91 -14.17 39.50
N ASP A 585 11.54 -14.83 40.48
CA ASP A 585 11.53 -16.29 40.56
C ASP A 585 10.12 -16.84 40.82
N LYS A 586 9.38 -16.21 41.75
CA LYS A 586 7.95 -16.53 41.99
C LYS A 586 7.06 -16.38 40.79
N LEU A 587 7.27 -15.30 40.06
CA LEU A 587 6.52 -15.04 38.81
C LEU A 587 6.81 -16.10 37.75
N ALA A 588 8.09 -16.40 37.56
CA ALA A 588 8.54 -17.46 36.62
C ALA A 588 7.98 -18.83 36.98
N GLU A 589 7.98 -19.19 38.27
CA GLU A 589 7.39 -20.45 38.78
C GLU A 589 5.89 -20.51 38.48
N ALA A 590 5.15 -19.43 38.78
CA ALA A 590 3.72 -19.35 38.50
C ALA A 590 3.42 -19.41 37.00
N LEU A 591 4.27 -18.77 36.13
CA LEU A 591 4.13 -18.83 34.67
C LEU A 591 4.40 -20.23 34.13
N LEU A 592 5.37 -20.97 34.69
CA LEU A 592 5.65 -22.34 34.29
C LEU A 592 4.50 -23.29 34.67
N GLU A 593 3.80 -23.02 35.76
CA GLU A 593 2.64 -23.80 36.23
C GLU A 593 1.39 -23.50 35.46
N LYS A 594 1.01 -22.19 35.33
CA LYS A 594 -0.28 -21.77 34.79
C LYS A 594 -0.22 -21.32 33.33
N GLU A 595 0.96 -21.13 32.76
CA GLU A 595 1.25 -20.61 31.40
C GLU A 595 0.72 -19.20 31.10
N THR A 596 -0.27 -18.75 31.86
CA THR A 596 -0.88 -17.41 31.73
C THR A 596 -1.28 -16.92 33.11
N LEU A 597 -0.87 -15.70 33.44
CA LEU A 597 -1.24 -15.02 34.69
C LEU A 597 -2.01 -13.73 34.36
N ARG A 598 -3.03 -13.43 35.17
CA ARG A 598 -3.86 -12.23 35.04
C ARG A 598 -3.59 -11.28 36.18
N ARG A 599 -4.09 -10.04 36.10
CA ARG A 599 -3.88 -8.98 37.09
C ARG A 599 -4.09 -9.41 38.56
N PRO A 600 -5.14 -10.18 38.93
CA PRO A 600 -5.30 -10.65 40.31
C PRO A 600 -4.19 -11.60 40.78
N ASP A 601 -3.59 -12.38 39.85
CA ASP A 601 -2.44 -13.25 40.19
C ASP A 601 -1.19 -12.39 40.37
N LEU A 602 -0.99 -11.39 39.50
CA LEU A 602 0.16 -10.48 39.57
C LEU A 602 0.12 -9.61 40.83
N GLU A 603 -1.05 -9.09 41.21
CA GLU A 603 -1.24 -8.32 42.43
C GLU A 603 -0.86 -9.14 43.69
N ARG A 604 -1.20 -10.44 43.73
CA ARG A 604 -0.80 -11.34 44.82
C ARG A 604 0.68 -11.66 44.80
N ILE A 605 1.32 -11.82 43.65
CA ILE A 605 2.74 -12.12 43.54
C ILE A 605 3.58 -10.91 43.95
N PHE A 606 3.17 -9.72 43.49
CA PHE A 606 3.92 -8.48 43.70
C PHE A 606 3.47 -7.67 44.93
N ASP A 607 2.69 -8.28 45.82
CA ASP A 607 2.35 -7.68 47.08
C ASP A 607 3.62 -7.31 47.86
N GLY A 608 3.76 -6.02 48.18
CA GLY A 608 4.95 -5.48 48.85
C GLY A 608 5.97 -4.81 47.91
N ILE A 609 5.76 -4.76 46.61
CA ILE A 609 6.59 -3.93 45.71
C ILE A 609 6.00 -2.51 45.64
N GLU A 610 6.74 -1.53 46.11
CA GLU A 610 6.42 -0.12 45.95
C GLU A 610 6.96 0.40 44.59
N PRO A 611 6.09 0.99 43.72
CA PRO A 611 6.53 1.60 42.48
C PRO A 611 7.45 2.80 42.76
N ARG A 612 8.56 2.86 42.04
CA ARG A 612 9.56 3.96 42.12
C ARG A 612 9.59 4.77 40.84
N GLU A 613 10.16 5.95 40.93
CA GLU A 613 10.43 6.78 39.76
C GLU A 613 11.53 6.17 38.89
N ALA A 614 11.52 6.48 37.59
CA ALA A 614 12.60 6.13 36.70
C ALA A 614 13.90 6.86 37.12
N PHE A 615 15.04 6.33 36.66
CA PHE A 615 16.29 7.04 36.78
C PHE A 615 16.22 8.39 36.10
N ASP A 616 16.90 9.38 36.63
CA ASP A 616 17.10 10.64 35.91
C ASP A 616 17.77 10.33 34.58
N VAL A 617 17.06 10.62 33.47
CA VAL A 617 17.49 10.25 32.13
C VAL A 617 18.76 10.97 31.75
N PHE A 618 18.86 12.27 32.08
CA PHE A 618 20.03 13.12 31.82
C PHE A 618 20.43 13.82 33.11
N PRO A 619 21.30 13.23 33.94
CA PRO A 619 21.73 13.78 35.19
C PRO A 619 22.35 15.19 35.03
N GLY A 620 21.97 16.16 35.89
CA GLY A 620 22.45 17.51 35.81
C GLY A 620 21.62 18.49 34.96
N GLU A 621 20.54 18.05 34.31
CA GLU A 621 19.64 18.95 33.57
C GLU A 621 18.88 19.91 34.52
N ASP A 622 18.51 19.47 35.70
CA ASP A 622 17.83 20.27 36.72
C ASP A 622 18.72 21.41 37.23
N ASP A 623 20.03 21.28 37.18
CA ASP A 623 20.97 22.38 37.50
C ASP A 623 20.93 23.49 36.44
N ARG A 624 20.68 23.13 35.19
CA ARG A 624 20.56 24.08 34.06
C ARG A 624 19.19 24.78 34.02
N PHE A 625 18.13 24.06 34.34
CA PHE A 625 16.74 24.54 34.32
C PHE A 625 16.00 24.14 35.60
N PRO A 626 16.32 24.82 36.70
CA PRO A 626 15.77 24.48 38.00
C PRO A 626 14.23 24.62 37.99
N ARG A 627 13.53 23.56 38.44
CA ARG A 627 12.09 23.58 38.61
C ARG A 627 11.69 24.53 39.73
N GLN A 628 10.62 25.31 39.53
CA GLN A 628 10.03 26.08 40.62
C GLN A 628 9.22 25.16 41.53
N ILE A 629 9.81 24.77 42.62
CA ILE A 629 9.16 23.91 43.63
C ILE A 629 8.12 24.74 44.39
N GLY A 630 6.92 24.22 44.55
CA GLY A 630 5.85 24.84 45.34
C GLY A 630 4.74 25.57 44.56
N TYR A 631 4.87 25.66 43.24
CA TYR A 631 3.80 26.16 42.37
C TYR A 631 3.13 24.98 41.61
N ALA A 632 1.92 24.65 42.04
CA ALA A 632 1.11 23.69 41.32
C ALA A 632 0.49 24.33 40.08
N PRO A 633 0.33 23.59 38.97
CA PRO A 633 -0.43 24.05 37.82
C PRO A 633 -1.85 24.46 38.20
N VAL A 634 -2.42 25.39 37.46
CA VAL A 634 -3.84 25.76 37.63
C VAL A 634 -4.74 24.57 37.31
N LYS A 635 -5.75 24.40 38.16
CA LYS A 635 -6.72 23.31 37.97
C LYS A 635 -7.63 23.59 36.76
N THR A 636 -7.93 22.57 35.99
CA THR A 636 -8.89 22.66 34.92
C THR A 636 -10.32 22.87 35.47
N PRO A 637 -11.24 23.39 34.62
CA PRO A 637 -12.66 23.51 35.03
C PRO A 637 -13.29 22.16 35.46
N VAL A 638 -12.86 21.06 34.80
CA VAL A 638 -13.30 19.70 35.14
C VAL A 638 -12.81 19.25 36.51
N GLU A 639 -11.53 19.53 36.84
CA GLU A 639 -10.98 19.22 38.16
C GLU A 639 -11.66 20.06 39.25
N LEU A 640 -11.93 21.32 38.97
CA LEU A 640 -12.65 22.21 39.88
C LEU A 640 -14.11 21.77 40.11
N ALA A 641 -14.81 21.30 39.03
CA ALA A 641 -16.15 20.78 39.12
C ALA A 641 -16.20 19.47 39.93
N LYS A 642 -15.23 18.56 39.68
CA LYS A 642 -15.11 17.31 40.46
C LYS A 642 -14.87 17.59 41.95
N GLU A 643 -14.00 18.55 42.26
CA GLU A 643 -13.74 18.96 43.66
C GLU A 643 -14.97 19.57 44.35
N ARG A 644 -15.83 20.27 43.59
CA ARG A 644 -17.08 20.86 44.11
C ARG A 644 -18.23 19.86 44.14
N GLY A 645 -18.03 18.65 43.57
CA GLY A 645 -19.12 17.68 43.45
C GLY A 645 -20.22 18.11 42.47
N GLU A 646 -19.90 19.00 41.53
CA GLU A 646 -20.81 19.47 40.50
C GLU A 646 -20.87 18.45 39.35
N GLU A 647 -22.08 18.17 38.82
CA GLU A 647 -22.20 17.39 37.59
C GLU A 647 -21.54 18.15 36.42
N LEU A 648 -20.69 17.47 35.68
CA LEU A 648 -20.09 18.05 34.51
C LEU A 648 -21.16 18.35 33.46
N PRO A 649 -21.18 19.55 32.83
CA PRO A 649 -22.09 19.85 31.76
C PRO A 649 -21.86 18.84 30.63
N LYS A 650 -22.94 18.23 30.14
CA LYS A 650 -22.87 17.37 28.95
C LYS A 650 -22.33 18.19 27.79
N ARG A 651 -21.24 17.78 27.19
CA ARG A 651 -20.77 18.38 25.95
C ARG A 651 -21.83 18.15 24.88
N MET A 652 -22.35 19.22 24.31
CA MET A 652 -23.20 19.15 23.13
C MET A 652 -22.27 19.09 21.90
N THR A 653 -22.35 18.02 21.14
CA THR A 653 -21.66 17.92 19.86
C THR A 653 -22.35 18.82 18.82
N LEU A 654 -21.64 19.18 17.72
CA LEU A 654 -22.27 19.88 16.58
C LEU A 654 -23.45 19.06 16.02
N LEU A 655 -23.36 17.75 16.10
CA LEU A 655 -24.43 16.82 15.71
C LEU A 655 -25.66 16.98 16.60
N ASP A 656 -25.47 17.05 17.93
CA ASP A 656 -26.58 17.28 18.86
C ASP A 656 -27.24 18.65 18.68
N ALA A 657 -26.42 19.67 18.41
CA ALA A 657 -26.87 21.01 18.07
C ALA A 657 -27.65 21.05 16.76
N SER A 658 -27.17 20.34 15.74
CA SER A 658 -27.83 20.21 14.44
C SER A 658 -29.16 19.45 14.56
N ARG A 659 -29.20 18.35 15.33
CA ARG A 659 -30.44 17.61 15.62
C ARG A 659 -31.45 18.48 16.35
N ALA A 660 -31.03 19.18 17.40
CA ALA A 660 -31.89 20.09 18.15
C ALA A 660 -32.41 21.25 17.28
N ALA A 661 -31.57 21.80 16.39
CA ALA A 661 -31.97 22.82 15.44
C ALA A 661 -32.97 22.29 14.41
N ARG A 662 -32.84 21.04 13.96
CA ARG A 662 -33.79 20.36 13.06
C ARG A 662 -35.12 20.09 13.71
N GLU A 663 -35.10 19.61 14.95
CA GLU A 663 -36.33 19.37 15.73
C GLU A 663 -37.12 20.66 15.96
N ARG A 664 -36.45 21.76 16.32
CA ARG A 664 -37.08 23.07 16.47
C ARG A 664 -37.73 23.57 15.16
N ARG A 665 -37.08 23.36 14.01
CA ARG A 665 -37.66 23.68 12.71
C ARG A 665 -38.88 22.83 12.36
N LEU A 666 -38.82 21.52 12.65
CA LEU A 666 -39.96 20.63 12.47
C LEU A 666 -41.15 21.01 13.38
N ALA A 667 -40.85 21.56 14.56
CA ALA A 667 -41.82 22.10 15.47
C ALA A 667 -42.36 23.49 15.07
N GLY A 668 -41.83 24.11 13.98
CA GLY A 668 -42.26 25.43 13.51
C GLY A 668 -41.72 26.60 14.34
N GLU A 669 -40.66 26.38 15.10
CA GLU A 669 -40.00 27.41 15.89
C GLU A 669 -38.90 28.08 15.02
N GLU A 670 -39.15 29.32 14.59
CA GLU A 670 -38.09 30.13 13.95
C GLU A 670 -37.08 30.58 15.01
N PRO A 671 -35.76 30.56 14.70
CA PRO A 671 -34.75 31.04 15.63
C PRO A 671 -34.95 32.55 15.87
N LYS A 672 -35.26 32.92 17.10
CA LYS A 672 -35.39 34.31 17.52
C LYS A 672 -34.01 34.88 17.86
N GLY A 673 -33.38 35.53 16.90
CA GLY A 673 -32.17 36.32 17.13
C GLY A 673 -30.91 35.83 16.39
N GLU A 674 -29.84 36.63 16.46
CA GLU A 674 -28.53 36.29 15.94
C GLU A 674 -27.96 35.10 16.70
N VAL A 675 -27.79 33.96 16.01
CA VAL A 675 -27.08 32.79 16.55
C VAL A 675 -25.58 33.06 16.40
N GLY A 676 -24.93 33.44 17.51
CA GLY A 676 -23.48 33.65 17.53
C GLY A 676 -22.75 32.39 17.99
N PHE A 677 -21.69 32.03 17.32
CA PHE A 677 -20.73 31.07 17.82
C PHE A 677 -19.85 31.74 18.86
N ASN A 678 -19.78 31.21 20.08
CA ASN A 678 -18.87 31.70 21.08
C ASN A 678 -17.58 30.90 21.06
N PHE A 679 -16.60 31.36 20.29
CA PHE A 679 -15.26 30.73 20.22
C PHE A 679 -14.37 31.03 21.45
N GLY A 680 -14.92 31.66 22.52
CA GLY A 680 -14.08 32.29 23.55
C GLY A 680 -13.74 31.43 24.77
N GLN A 681 -14.44 30.37 25.10
CA GLN A 681 -14.17 29.61 26.35
C GLN A 681 -14.13 28.09 26.17
N HIS A 682 -14.79 27.55 25.18
CA HIS A 682 -14.71 26.14 24.81
C HIS A 682 -14.79 26.08 23.27
N ALA A 683 -13.65 26.00 22.62
CA ALA A 683 -13.58 25.90 21.15
C ALA A 683 -14.35 24.65 20.71
N GLY A 684 -15.50 24.86 20.05
CA GLY A 684 -16.34 23.80 19.52
C GLY A 684 -17.68 23.55 20.24
N ASP A 685 -17.97 24.19 21.35
CA ASP A 685 -19.24 24.02 22.03
C ASP A 685 -20.30 25.01 21.50
N TYR A 686 -21.35 24.48 20.88
CA TYR A 686 -22.56 25.27 20.59
C TYR A 686 -23.29 25.54 21.90
N VAL A 687 -23.44 26.83 22.24
CA VAL A 687 -24.23 27.22 23.40
C VAL A 687 -25.63 27.58 22.93
N ASP A 688 -26.63 26.83 23.41
CA ASP A 688 -28.04 27.13 23.16
C ASP A 688 -28.35 28.59 23.50
N PRO A 689 -29.07 29.33 22.64
CA PRO A 689 -29.40 30.75 22.84
C PRO A 689 -30.03 31.08 24.18
N ASP A 690 -30.77 30.15 24.78
CA ASP A 690 -31.37 30.33 26.09
C ASP A 690 -30.37 30.17 27.21
N THR A 691 -29.41 29.28 27.11
CA THR A 691 -28.26 29.12 28.02
C THR A 691 -27.29 30.31 27.91
N ALA A 692 -27.10 30.86 26.69
CA ALA A 692 -26.30 32.06 26.48
C ALA A 692 -26.91 33.30 27.13
N ARG A 693 -28.27 33.40 27.21
CA ARG A 693 -28.95 34.44 27.96
C ARG A 693 -28.80 34.33 29.47
N GLU A 694 -28.80 33.12 30.02
CA GLU A 694 -28.56 32.91 31.47
C GLU A 694 -27.09 33.23 31.86
N LEU A 695 -26.12 32.90 31.01
CA LEU A 695 -24.72 33.23 31.23
C LEU A 695 -24.38 34.70 30.97
N GLY A 696 -25.15 35.40 30.12
CA GLY A 696 -25.02 36.83 29.85
C GLY A 696 -25.69 37.76 30.87
N SER A 697 -26.52 37.23 31.77
CA SER A 697 -27.31 38.02 32.73
C SER A 697 -26.64 38.30 34.09
N ARG A 698 -25.30 38.16 34.20
CA ARG A 698 -24.59 38.76 35.33
C ARG A 698 -24.56 40.28 35.15
N PRO A 699 -25.15 41.10 36.03
CA PRO A 699 -25.14 42.54 35.90
C PRO A 699 -23.71 43.07 35.96
N ALA A 700 -23.28 43.69 34.89
CA ALA A 700 -22.08 44.52 34.88
C ALA A 700 -22.27 45.56 36.00
N LYS A 701 -21.36 45.57 37.00
CA LYS A 701 -21.27 46.65 37.96
C LYS A 701 -21.07 47.96 37.18
N GLU A 702 -22.07 48.81 37.23
CA GLU A 702 -21.98 50.22 36.79
C GLU A 702 -20.76 50.89 37.43
N SER A 703 -19.78 51.20 36.56
CA SER A 703 -18.86 52.28 36.84
C SER A 703 -19.40 53.56 36.24
N LYS A 704 -19.91 54.44 37.14
CA LYS A 704 -20.29 55.82 36.81
C LYS A 704 -19.06 56.61 36.40
N ASP A 705 -19.34 57.51 35.46
CA ASP A 705 -18.51 58.65 35.03
C ASP A 705 -17.42 58.43 33.96
N THR A 706 -17.79 58.73 32.73
CA THR A 706 -17.18 59.78 31.93
C THR A 706 -18.05 60.15 30.71
N LYS A 707 -18.28 61.47 30.57
CA LYS A 707 -19.08 62.10 29.52
C LYS A 707 -18.53 61.92 28.12
N PRO A 708 -19.34 61.98 27.06
CA PRO A 708 -18.93 61.83 25.66
C PRO A 708 -18.32 63.16 25.13
N SER A 709 -17.22 63.11 24.45
CA SER A 709 -16.73 64.17 23.56
C SER A 709 -17.02 63.85 22.12
N GLN A 710 -17.50 64.89 21.43
CA GLN A 710 -18.06 64.93 20.09
C GLN A 710 -17.03 64.64 18.98
N SER A 711 -17.56 63.99 17.97
CA SER A 711 -17.33 64.19 16.50
C SER A 711 -15.93 64.35 15.92
N ALA A 712 -15.51 63.48 15.09
CA ALA A 712 -14.75 63.81 13.88
C ALA A 712 -15.12 62.83 12.74
N GLN A 713 -15.56 63.46 11.64
CA GLN A 713 -15.92 62.87 10.38
C GLN A 713 -14.70 62.31 9.62
N PRO A 714 -14.93 61.44 8.62
CA PRO A 714 -13.83 60.83 7.85
C PRO A 714 -13.29 61.72 6.76
N THR A 715 -12.00 61.78 6.60
CA THR A 715 -11.34 62.40 5.44
C THR A 715 -10.78 61.31 4.50
N GLN A 716 -11.10 61.45 3.24
CA GLN A 716 -10.62 60.72 2.08
C GLN A 716 -9.19 61.01 1.73
N PRO A 717 -8.54 60.20 0.88
CA PRO A 717 -7.08 60.21 0.63
C PRO A 717 -6.73 61.25 -0.45
N ALA A 718 -5.56 61.88 -0.28
CA ALA A 718 -4.93 62.68 -1.32
C ALA A 718 -3.68 62.01 -1.87
N ARG A 719 -3.60 62.15 -3.20
CA ARG A 719 -2.53 61.74 -4.10
C ARG A 719 -1.28 62.63 -3.99
N ASP A 720 -0.20 62.05 -4.44
CA ASP A 720 1.00 62.62 -5.14
C ASP A 720 1.89 63.67 -4.45
N THR A 721 3.15 63.45 -4.37
CA THR A 721 4.19 64.13 -5.15
C THR A 721 5.62 63.70 -4.73
N GLN A 722 6.31 63.13 -5.71
CA GLN A 722 7.67 63.39 -6.25
C GLN A 722 8.83 63.86 -5.34
N LEU A 723 9.95 63.09 -5.49
CA LEU A 723 11.33 63.51 -5.74
C LEU A 723 12.03 64.46 -4.75
N THR A 724 13.13 64.02 -4.19
CA THR A 724 14.47 64.57 -4.47
C THR A 724 15.61 63.71 -3.98
N GLN A 725 16.66 63.71 -4.78
CA GLN A 725 17.99 63.07 -4.70
C GLN A 725 18.87 63.70 -3.62
N ALA A 726 19.84 62.94 -3.13
CA ALA A 726 21.28 63.25 -2.94
C ALA A 726 21.90 62.03 -2.24
N SER A 727 22.71 61.20 -2.85
CA SER A 727 24.18 61.28 -3.18
C SER A 727 25.07 61.15 -1.98
N GLU A 728 25.84 60.09 -2.00
CA GLU A 728 27.27 59.89 -1.74
C GLU A 728 27.46 58.46 -1.28
N ALA A 729 28.04 57.58 -2.05
CA ALA A 729 29.37 57.37 -2.61
C ALA A 729 30.29 56.57 -1.67
N ALA A 730 30.86 55.56 -2.29
CA ALA A 730 32.07 54.78 -1.96
C ALA A 730 31.83 53.54 -1.05
N ASP A 731 32.26 52.32 -1.32
CA ASP A 731 33.32 51.83 -2.21
C ASP A 731 33.12 50.32 -2.48
N ARG A 732 33.34 49.90 -3.72
CA ARG A 732 33.45 48.48 -4.12
C ARG A 732 34.96 48.13 -4.20
N PRO A 733 35.37 46.85 -4.14
CA PRO A 733 35.62 46.24 -5.46
C PRO A 733 35.05 44.83 -5.69
N ALA A 734 34.64 44.69 -6.93
CA ALA A 734 34.29 43.47 -7.59
C ALA A 734 35.51 42.62 -7.97
N VAL A 735 35.37 41.32 -7.97
CA VAL A 735 36.23 40.43 -8.76
C VAL A 735 35.32 39.55 -9.62
N ARG A 736 35.55 39.64 -10.91
CA ARG A 736 34.90 38.89 -11.98
C ARG A 736 35.66 37.57 -12.27
N PRO A 737 35.04 36.63 -13.03
CA PRO A 737 35.44 35.23 -13.15
C PRO A 737 36.46 35.00 -14.27
N ALA A 738 37.23 33.93 -14.18
CA ALA A 738 38.12 33.47 -15.22
C ALA A 738 37.61 32.18 -15.90
N ALA A 739 37.83 32.19 -17.19
CA ALA A 739 37.34 31.29 -18.22
C ALA A 739 37.99 29.89 -18.21
N ARG A 740 37.22 28.96 -18.85
CA ARG A 740 37.71 27.66 -19.37
C ARG A 740 38.91 27.77 -20.31
N PRO A 741 39.68 26.71 -20.52
CA PRO A 741 39.84 26.23 -21.88
C PRO A 741 39.46 24.76 -22.13
N ALA A 742 39.02 24.56 -23.35
CA ALA A 742 38.72 23.28 -23.99
C ALA A 742 40.00 22.69 -24.55
N THR A 743 39.97 21.34 -24.79
CA THR A 743 40.42 20.64 -25.98
C THR A 743 41.03 19.27 -25.68
N GLY A 744 40.56 18.29 -26.45
CA GLY A 744 41.29 17.18 -27.05
C GLY A 744 41.05 15.82 -26.39
N GLY A 745 40.29 14.89 -26.87
CA GLY A 745 40.39 14.17 -28.09
C GLY A 745 41.12 12.82 -27.91
N GLY A 746 40.44 11.70 -28.10
CA GLY A 746 41.16 10.42 -28.27
C GLY A 746 40.46 9.15 -27.79
N LYS A 747 39.68 8.55 -28.68
CA LYS A 747 39.62 7.19 -29.21
C LYS A 747 39.70 5.95 -28.30
N HIS A 748 38.63 5.15 -28.46
CA HIS A 748 38.51 3.67 -28.65
C HIS A 748 39.34 2.71 -27.80
N HIS A 749 38.65 1.80 -27.12
CA HIS A 749 38.67 0.37 -27.41
C HIS A 749 37.64 -0.41 -26.60
N LYS A 750 36.75 -1.14 -27.31
CA LYS A 750 36.15 -2.39 -26.84
C LYS A 750 37.20 -3.49 -26.98
N PRO A 751 37.10 -4.58 -26.22
CA PRO A 751 36.70 -5.81 -26.87
C PRO A 751 35.73 -6.70 -26.09
N ASP A 752 35.17 -7.60 -26.88
CA ASP A 752 34.20 -8.63 -26.77
C ASP A 752 34.39 -9.70 -25.68
N ALA A 753 33.24 -10.20 -25.27
CA ALA A 753 32.74 -11.59 -25.18
C ALA A 753 33.66 -12.75 -24.79
N GLY A 754 33.16 -13.57 -23.89
CA GLY A 754 33.57 -14.96 -23.80
C GLY A 754 33.19 -15.67 -22.49
N ALA A 755 32.27 -16.59 -22.61
CA ALA A 755 31.67 -17.52 -21.69
C ALA A 755 32.62 -18.34 -20.83
N ASN A 756 32.20 -18.77 -19.63
CA ASN A 756 31.92 -20.12 -19.11
C ASN A 756 32.12 -20.22 -17.59
N ALA A 757 31.08 -20.68 -16.98
CA ALA A 757 30.98 -21.75 -15.95
C ALA A 757 32.23 -22.16 -15.18
N ASP A 758 32.18 -22.07 -13.83
CA ASP A 758 32.07 -23.23 -12.94
C ASP A 758 32.17 -22.81 -11.44
N ALA A 759 31.48 -23.58 -10.62
CA ALA A 759 31.39 -23.50 -9.20
C ALA A 759 32.72 -23.63 -8.47
N GLU A 760 32.92 -22.89 -7.36
CA GLU A 760 33.54 -23.42 -6.15
C GLU A 760 33.46 -22.43 -4.96
N THR A 761 32.85 -22.95 -3.91
CA THR A 761 33.06 -22.79 -2.46
C THR A 761 33.75 -21.52 -1.91
N SER A 762 32.98 -20.77 -1.16
CA SER A 762 33.40 -19.70 -0.26
C SER A 762 34.17 -20.22 0.95
N GLN A 763 35.40 -19.80 1.12
CA GLN A 763 36.15 -19.87 2.38
C GLN A 763 36.05 -18.52 3.10
N TRP A 764 35.63 -18.58 4.35
CA TRP A 764 35.60 -17.46 5.29
C TRP A 764 37.03 -17.16 5.78
N PHE A 765 37.46 -15.92 5.58
CA PHE A 765 38.68 -15.36 6.16
C PHE A 765 38.38 -14.93 7.60
N THR A 766 39.09 -15.52 8.56
CA THR A 766 39.31 -15.03 9.93
C THR A 766 40.58 -14.21 9.94
N PRO A 767 40.63 -12.96 10.43
CA PRO A 767 41.90 -12.28 10.74
C PRO A 767 42.39 -12.79 12.09
N GLY A 768 43.66 -13.22 12.09
CA GLY A 768 44.37 -13.64 13.29
C GLY A 768 44.64 -12.45 14.22
N TRP A 769 44.39 -12.65 15.48
CA TRP A 769 44.78 -11.74 16.58
C TRP A 769 46.20 -12.13 17.05
N ASP A 770 47.09 -11.15 17.04
CA ASP A 770 48.47 -11.27 17.53
C ASP A 770 48.50 -11.13 19.04
N GLU A 771 49.23 -11.97 19.69
CA GLU A 771 49.28 -12.26 21.14
C GLU A 771 50.00 -11.19 21.97
N LYS A 772 50.22 -9.96 21.45
CA LYS A 772 51.02 -8.93 22.12
C LYS A 772 50.25 -7.80 22.81
N ASP A 773 48.93 -7.70 22.72
CA ASP A 773 48.13 -6.60 23.32
C ASP A 773 47.39 -6.94 24.62
N ARG A 774 47.85 -7.93 25.38
CA ARG A 774 47.35 -8.17 26.74
C ARG A 774 48.05 -7.31 27.80
N ARG A 775 48.04 -6.04 27.65
CA ARG A 775 48.39 -5.11 28.75
C ARG A 775 47.67 -3.82 28.57
N LYS A 776 46.48 -3.69 29.15
CA LYS A 776 45.89 -2.51 29.77
C LYS A 776 44.37 -2.76 29.96
N ASN A 777 44.06 -3.44 31.02
CA ASN A 777 42.69 -3.41 31.59
C ASN A 777 42.76 -2.64 32.92
N PRO A 778 42.14 -1.48 33.10
CA PRO A 778 42.20 -0.70 34.34
C PRO A 778 41.25 -1.17 35.44
N TYR A 779 40.55 -2.33 35.30
CA TYR A 779 39.64 -2.84 36.32
C TYR A 779 40.02 -4.27 36.81
N ALA A 780 41.29 -4.47 37.19
CA ALA A 780 41.65 -5.62 38.00
C ALA A 780 41.76 -5.15 39.46
N ARG A 781 40.79 -5.53 40.29
CA ARG A 781 40.93 -5.44 41.76
C ARG A 781 41.98 -6.44 42.22
N GLU A 782 42.96 -5.94 42.95
CA GLU A 782 43.77 -6.70 43.91
C GLU A 782 42.82 -7.25 44.96
N ASP A 783 42.78 -8.59 45.09
CA ASP A 783 42.44 -9.35 46.26
C ASP A 783 42.56 -10.82 45.87
N ASP A 784 43.74 -11.40 46.10
CA ASP A 784 43.96 -12.81 46.46
C ASP A 784 45.49 -13.05 46.62
N LYS A 785 45.97 -12.77 47.81
CA LYS A 785 47.14 -13.36 48.36
C LYS A 785 46.88 -13.66 49.84
N GLN A 786 47.02 -14.92 50.18
CA GLN A 786 47.03 -15.66 51.45
C GLN A 786 45.93 -16.74 51.42
N GLU A 787 46.19 -18.00 51.54
CA GLU A 787 47.13 -18.73 52.42
C GLU A 787 47.29 -20.17 51.91
N ASP A 788 48.55 -20.61 51.74
CA ASP A 788 48.91 -21.97 51.92
C ASP A 788 49.16 -22.22 53.42
N ASN A 789 48.39 -23.13 54.01
CA ASN A 789 48.83 -24.13 55.00
C ASN A 789 47.71 -25.14 55.33
#